data_0f8e51931aefbe375e432ba8255620f3
#
_entry.id   0f8e51931aefbe375e432ba8255620f3
#
_cell.length_a   1.000
_cell.length_b   1.000
_cell.length_c   1.000
_cell.angle_alpha   90.00
_cell.angle_beta   90.00
_cell.angle_gamma   90.00
#
_symmetry.space_group_name_H-M   'P 1'
#
loop_
_entity.id
_entity.type
_entity.pdbx_description
1 polymer ?
#
loop_
_entity_poly.entity_id
_entity_poly.type
_entity_poly.pdbx_seq_one_letter_code
_entity_poly.pdbx_strand_id
1 'polypeptide(L)'
;MRNIKLYFGLLCFVLLSACDRADDITGNTYHTDVFKVSVIAPDHLLPYWERTAEWAQEILHRAQVGMDNRVKVELEFHDENAPDIDAYIQSVATDEEYAAMIGPVSAQKVDLAARACRDQKKMLLLPVTTSAELQRIYTKLDHVFFLTQSDILQMEAMFAILKGALVNNVGLITSDDMYGQTFYDWFGFLATERDFNAPFVCVLDDETTIEDAIEMHYDAFEEGVYINNLFFAPSKASDLIEAKNQIDRMKTYVEEDLQRFYLSPTLFCSDICVNEEVAKILQSGFEGVEPTANPASGFIPAYESKFGDHPRAGEAQLFDALYLVYYSLKSMLVDGRDLLEDCTDSYGNRRRQSPLWEYFVKIVDYDKYDTYGWFDYDVHYVLTCLEYGIPVGVTGASSNLEFDQKYHNSVTSTTYRHWRLHNGKFATLQYFSADGSDRTVSTINDWSLKVYNEQALEEYVSNRTYPEHKDNYAVVVAGSSGWSNYRHQADALAMYHALKAQGFDDDHIILIIEDDIADNPKNLHPGEMRIVSDGDNLYKDLLIDYKMSSLFPADIQNIMTGVKTARTPVVLEATENDNVFIFWSGHGEYKSLIYNEQEFTASEVRSMLETMNANKKYRKLFFVMETCFSGSVAQSCEGINGILMMTAANDSETSKADMFDNELGVYLSNGFTRAFQDMIIEQPNVVLRDLFYHVVRQTAGSHASLYNYMNYGDIYTEYLGEMVCRKAE
;
A
#
# COMPACT_ATOMS: atom_id res chain seq x y z
N MET A 1 -15.87 -1.45 -36.68
CA MET A 1 -15.34 -1.20 -35.34
C MET A 1 -15.52 -2.37 -34.35
N ARG A 2 -16.45 -3.30 -34.55
CA ARG A 2 -16.64 -4.47 -33.63
C ARG A 2 -15.61 -5.61 -33.85
N ASN A 3 -14.86 -5.61 -34.93
CA ASN A 3 -13.92 -6.67 -35.30
C ASN A 3 -12.45 -6.33 -34.92
N ILE A 4 -12.15 -5.09 -34.54
CA ILE A 4 -10.78 -4.69 -34.16
C ILE A 4 -10.50 -5.06 -32.68
N LYS A 5 -11.49 -4.95 -31.79
CA LYS A 5 -11.33 -5.36 -30.38
C LYS A 5 -11.14 -6.87 -30.20
N LEU A 6 -11.67 -7.69 -31.14
CA LEU A 6 -11.47 -9.14 -31.11
C LEU A 6 -10.06 -9.54 -31.59
N TYR A 7 -9.45 -8.71 -32.46
CA TYR A 7 -8.09 -8.96 -32.93
C TYR A 7 -7.04 -8.53 -31.90
N PHE A 8 -7.31 -7.48 -31.12
CA PHE A 8 -6.37 -7.06 -30.06
C PHE A 8 -6.36 -8.05 -28.88
N GLY A 9 -7.51 -8.53 -28.42
CA GLY A 9 -7.60 -9.58 -27.40
C GLY A 9 -6.98 -10.90 -27.86
N LEU A 10 -7.13 -11.24 -29.17
CA LEU A 10 -6.50 -12.43 -29.74
C LEU A 10 -5.00 -12.25 -29.97
N LEU A 11 -4.55 -11.00 -30.24
CA LEU A 11 -3.13 -10.67 -30.39
C LEU A 11 -2.41 -10.70 -29.04
N CYS A 12 -3.02 -10.21 -27.96
CA CYS A 12 -2.47 -10.33 -26.60
C CYS A 12 -2.45 -11.79 -26.13
N PHE A 13 -3.49 -12.61 -26.44
CA PHE A 13 -3.48 -14.05 -26.12
C PHE A 13 -2.46 -14.83 -26.97
N VAL A 14 -2.24 -14.42 -28.22
CA VAL A 14 -1.22 -15.01 -29.09
C VAL A 14 0.18 -14.53 -28.73
N LEU A 15 0.34 -13.32 -28.17
CA LEU A 15 1.62 -12.83 -27.65
C LEU A 15 1.97 -13.48 -26.31
N LEU A 16 1.00 -13.76 -25.44
CA LEU A 16 1.21 -14.52 -24.19
C LEU A 16 1.55 -16.00 -24.45
N SER A 17 0.94 -16.60 -25.51
CA SER A 17 1.33 -17.95 -25.96
C SER A 17 2.54 -17.96 -26.91
N ALA A 18 2.93 -16.79 -27.44
CA ALA A 18 4.13 -16.66 -28.28
C ALA A 18 5.39 -16.36 -27.46
N CYS A 19 5.26 -15.86 -26.20
CA CYS A 19 6.42 -15.77 -25.31
C CYS A 19 6.96 -17.16 -24.97
N ASP A 20 6.09 -18.15 -24.71
CA ASP A 20 6.54 -19.54 -24.57
C ASP A 20 7.12 -20.14 -25.85
N ARG A 21 6.84 -19.57 -27.05
CA ARG A 21 7.36 -20.02 -28.33
C ARG A 21 8.51 -19.16 -28.89
N ALA A 22 8.67 -17.94 -28.40
CA ALA A 22 9.78 -17.07 -28.83
C ALA A 22 11.13 -17.57 -28.29
N ASP A 23 11.09 -18.22 -27.13
CA ASP A 23 12.27 -18.85 -26.54
C ASP A 23 12.80 -20.02 -27.41
N ASP A 24 11.92 -20.74 -28.14
CA ASP A 24 12.29 -21.79 -29.05
C ASP A 24 12.92 -21.31 -30.40
N ILE A 25 12.78 -20.04 -30.75
CA ILE A 25 13.23 -19.50 -32.04
C ILE A 25 14.70 -19.03 -31.99
N THR A 26 15.23 -18.69 -30.81
CA THR A 26 16.58 -18.13 -30.67
C THR A 26 17.68 -19.18 -30.48
N GLY A 27 17.33 -20.45 -30.28
CA GLY A 27 18.30 -21.51 -30.08
C GLY A 27 19.07 -21.45 -28.75
N ASN A 28 18.73 -20.54 -27.87
CA ASN A 28 19.22 -20.50 -26.49
C ASN A 28 18.42 -21.50 -25.65
N THR A 29 19.09 -22.51 -25.13
CA THR A 29 18.52 -23.42 -24.13
C THR A 29 18.59 -22.72 -22.78
N TYR A 30 17.50 -22.07 -22.38
CA TYR A 30 17.35 -21.57 -21.00
C TYR A 30 17.23 -22.80 -20.09
N HIS A 31 17.97 -22.77 -18.98
CA HIS A 31 17.82 -23.78 -17.93
C HIS A 31 16.76 -23.26 -16.92
N THR A 32 15.75 -24.07 -16.66
CA THR A 32 14.73 -23.77 -15.65
C THR A 32 14.79 -24.85 -14.56
N ASP A 33 15.15 -24.41 -13.35
CA ASP A 33 15.10 -25.28 -12.18
C ASP A 33 13.72 -25.14 -11.51
N VAL A 34 13.12 -26.28 -11.20
CA VAL A 34 11.78 -26.37 -10.62
C VAL A 34 11.88 -26.81 -9.17
N PHE A 35 11.25 -26.06 -8.28
CA PHE A 35 11.21 -26.32 -6.84
C PHE A 35 9.77 -26.35 -6.35
N LYS A 36 9.49 -27.16 -5.34
CA LYS A 36 8.20 -27.14 -4.65
C LYS A 36 8.26 -26.24 -3.41
N VAL A 37 7.18 -25.56 -3.14
CA VAL A 37 6.96 -24.80 -1.89
C VAL A 37 5.57 -25.14 -1.37
N SER A 38 5.51 -25.54 -0.12
CA SER A 38 4.23 -25.76 0.56
C SER A 38 3.71 -24.48 1.17
N VAL A 39 2.42 -24.20 1.00
CA VAL A 39 1.70 -23.07 1.63
C VAL A 39 0.59 -23.64 2.50
N ILE A 40 0.65 -23.36 3.80
CA ILE A 40 -0.27 -23.91 4.79
C ILE A 40 -1.01 -22.76 5.48
N ALA A 41 -2.33 -22.76 5.42
CA ALA A 41 -3.18 -21.74 6.05
C ALA A 41 -4.55 -22.32 6.39
N PRO A 42 -5.35 -21.63 7.24
CA PRO A 42 -6.74 -22.02 7.48
C PRO A 42 -7.59 -21.98 6.20
N ASP A 43 -8.56 -22.85 6.09
CA ASP A 43 -9.45 -23.00 4.93
C ASP A 43 -10.09 -21.69 4.47
N HIS A 44 -10.48 -20.83 5.39
CA HIS A 44 -11.08 -19.53 5.08
C HIS A 44 -10.11 -18.50 4.49
N LEU A 45 -8.79 -18.66 4.67
CA LEU A 45 -7.76 -17.81 4.07
C LEU A 45 -7.20 -18.38 2.75
N LEU A 46 -7.23 -19.70 2.57
CA LEU A 46 -6.62 -20.36 1.42
C LEU A 46 -7.05 -19.77 0.07
N PRO A 47 -8.34 -19.51 -0.23
CA PRO A 47 -8.73 -18.96 -1.53
C PRO A 47 -8.12 -17.59 -1.83
N TYR A 48 -7.89 -16.79 -0.79
CA TYR A 48 -7.26 -15.48 -0.90
C TYR A 48 -5.74 -15.60 -1.07
N TRP A 49 -5.13 -16.50 -0.32
CA TRP A 49 -3.70 -16.77 -0.42
C TRP A 49 -3.33 -17.39 -1.78
N GLU A 50 -4.14 -18.31 -2.32
CA GLU A 50 -3.95 -18.89 -3.64
C GLU A 50 -3.90 -17.82 -4.73
N ARG A 51 -4.91 -16.95 -4.81
CA ARG A 51 -4.96 -15.89 -5.83
C ARG A 51 -3.81 -14.88 -5.71
N THR A 52 -3.41 -14.56 -4.48
CA THR A 52 -2.28 -13.65 -4.23
C THR A 52 -0.96 -14.29 -4.62
N ALA A 53 -0.78 -15.56 -4.32
CA ALA A 53 0.40 -16.33 -4.72
C ALA A 53 0.50 -16.48 -6.24
N GLU A 54 -0.61 -16.74 -6.93
CA GLU A 54 -0.66 -16.77 -8.39
C GLU A 54 -0.25 -15.42 -8.99
N TRP A 55 -0.75 -14.31 -8.42
CA TRP A 55 -0.35 -12.97 -8.85
C TRP A 55 1.14 -12.70 -8.63
N ALA A 56 1.69 -13.05 -7.48
CA ALA A 56 3.13 -12.95 -7.23
C ALA A 56 3.94 -13.75 -8.27
N GLN A 57 3.52 -14.98 -8.57
CA GLN A 57 4.17 -15.81 -9.57
C GLN A 57 4.07 -15.24 -11.00
N GLU A 58 2.94 -14.63 -11.37
CA GLU A 58 2.81 -13.95 -12.66
C GLU A 58 3.89 -12.85 -12.83
N ILE A 59 4.11 -12.03 -11.78
CA ILE A 59 5.13 -10.98 -11.81
C ILE A 59 6.54 -11.59 -11.88
N LEU A 60 6.83 -12.54 -10.99
CA LEU A 60 8.14 -13.21 -10.93
C LEU A 60 8.48 -13.93 -12.24
N HIS A 61 7.52 -14.57 -12.90
CA HIS A 61 7.72 -15.19 -14.21
C HIS A 61 8.02 -14.17 -15.30
N ARG A 62 7.24 -13.07 -15.38
CA ARG A 62 7.50 -12.01 -16.34
C ARG A 62 8.87 -11.37 -16.14
N ALA A 63 9.26 -11.16 -14.89
CA ALA A 63 10.53 -10.53 -14.54
C ALA A 63 11.77 -11.37 -14.95
N GLN A 64 11.63 -12.67 -15.19
CA GLN A 64 12.72 -13.55 -15.60
C GLN A 64 12.87 -13.69 -17.12
N VAL A 65 12.07 -13.00 -17.92
CA VAL A 65 12.17 -13.05 -19.37
C VAL A 65 13.55 -12.53 -19.82
N GLY A 66 14.25 -13.33 -20.62
CA GLY A 66 15.60 -13.02 -21.10
C GLY A 66 16.74 -13.45 -20.19
N MET A 67 16.47 -14.05 -19.02
CA MET A 67 17.51 -14.58 -18.13
C MET A 67 17.91 -16.01 -18.50
N ASP A 68 19.20 -16.34 -18.35
CA ASP A 68 19.76 -17.66 -18.70
C ASP A 68 19.34 -18.74 -17.68
N ASN A 69 19.35 -18.41 -16.39
CA ASN A 69 18.95 -19.31 -15.32
C ASN A 69 17.63 -18.86 -14.72
N ARG A 70 16.58 -19.64 -14.91
CA ARG A 70 15.24 -19.33 -14.43
C ARG A 70 14.86 -20.22 -13.25
N VAL A 71 14.13 -19.64 -12.33
CA VAL A 71 13.50 -20.34 -11.20
C VAL A 71 12.01 -20.50 -11.49
N LYS A 72 11.48 -21.69 -11.31
CA LYS A 72 10.05 -21.97 -11.27
C LYS A 72 9.72 -22.58 -9.91
N VAL A 73 8.71 -22.06 -9.25
CA VAL A 73 8.18 -22.63 -8.01
C VAL A 73 6.81 -23.24 -8.30
N GLU A 74 6.61 -24.48 -7.89
CA GLU A 74 5.32 -25.15 -7.85
C GLU A 74 4.77 -25.07 -6.44
N LEU A 75 3.60 -24.43 -6.27
CA LEU A 75 2.97 -24.22 -4.98
C LEU A 75 1.98 -25.34 -4.68
N GLU A 76 2.05 -25.88 -3.48
CA GLU A 76 1.08 -26.83 -2.95
C GLU A 76 0.39 -26.23 -1.73
N PHE A 77 -0.93 -26.02 -1.81
CA PHE A 77 -1.75 -25.42 -0.76
C PHE A 77 -2.40 -26.50 0.09
N HIS A 78 -2.37 -26.31 1.42
CA HIS A 78 -2.95 -27.26 2.34
C HIS A 78 -3.66 -26.55 3.50
N ASP A 79 -4.86 -27.07 3.85
CA ASP A 79 -5.62 -26.55 4.99
C ASP A 79 -4.98 -26.98 6.32
N GLU A 80 -4.62 -26.00 7.16
CA GLU A 80 -4.02 -26.28 8.48
C GLU A 80 -4.96 -27.00 9.45
N ASN A 81 -6.27 -27.02 9.16
CA ASN A 81 -7.29 -27.72 9.95
C ASN A 81 -7.60 -29.13 9.38
N ALA A 82 -6.95 -29.53 8.29
CA ALA A 82 -7.13 -30.87 7.73
C ALA A 82 -6.70 -31.96 8.71
N PRO A 83 -7.41 -33.10 8.76
CA PRO A 83 -7.10 -34.18 9.70
C PRO A 83 -5.71 -34.79 9.55
N ASP A 84 -5.09 -34.65 8.39
CA ASP A 84 -3.77 -35.19 8.04
C ASP A 84 -2.64 -34.15 8.14
N ILE A 85 -2.93 -32.89 8.55
CA ILE A 85 -1.99 -31.79 8.54
C ILE A 85 -0.66 -32.10 9.24
N ASP A 86 -0.70 -32.76 10.40
CA ASP A 86 0.51 -33.07 11.16
C ASP A 86 1.45 -34.01 10.38
N ALA A 87 0.87 -35.01 9.69
CA ALA A 87 1.61 -35.90 8.83
C ALA A 87 2.13 -35.20 7.58
N TYR A 88 1.33 -34.29 7.00
CA TYR A 88 1.72 -33.48 5.87
C TYR A 88 2.90 -32.56 6.19
N ILE A 89 2.86 -31.83 7.30
CA ILE A 89 3.98 -30.99 7.77
C ILE A 89 5.27 -31.81 7.91
N GLN A 90 5.18 -33.00 8.52
CA GLN A 90 6.34 -33.90 8.65
C GLN A 90 6.86 -34.37 7.27
N SER A 91 5.96 -34.66 6.33
CA SER A 91 6.35 -35.09 4.99
C SER A 91 7.07 -33.99 4.24
N VAL A 92 6.51 -32.77 4.20
CA VAL A 92 7.13 -31.59 3.57
C VAL A 92 8.49 -31.28 4.18
N ALA A 93 8.60 -31.34 5.51
CA ALA A 93 9.84 -31.03 6.22
C ALA A 93 10.99 -31.99 5.87
N THR A 94 10.68 -33.24 5.48
CA THR A 94 11.67 -34.28 5.17
C THR A 94 11.82 -34.58 3.69
N ASP A 95 10.91 -34.14 2.83
CA ASP A 95 10.96 -34.35 1.39
C ASP A 95 11.96 -33.37 0.74
N GLU A 96 12.89 -33.93 -0.02
CA GLU A 96 13.98 -33.21 -0.68
C GLU A 96 13.52 -32.31 -1.84
N GLU A 97 12.32 -32.54 -2.38
CA GLU A 97 11.75 -31.72 -3.47
C GLU A 97 11.25 -30.34 -3.01
N TYR A 98 10.88 -30.21 -1.72
CA TYR A 98 10.42 -28.94 -1.19
C TYR A 98 11.57 -28.03 -0.76
N ALA A 99 11.60 -26.83 -1.33
CA ALA A 99 12.57 -25.79 -0.98
C ALA A 99 12.22 -25.07 0.33
N ALA A 100 10.95 -24.78 0.54
CA ALA A 100 10.47 -24.03 1.68
C ALA A 100 9.05 -24.44 2.08
N MET A 101 8.67 -24.03 3.29
CA MET A 101 7.30 -24.06 3.81
C MET A 101 6.90 -22.63 4.19
N ILE A 102 5.73 -22.19 3.76
CA ILE A 102 5.14 -20.89 4.10
C ILE A 102 3.88 -21.16 4.93
N GLY A 103 3.80 -20.55 6.13
CA GLY A 103 2.82 -20.94 7.15
C GLY A 103 3.31 -22.17 7.93
N PRO A 104 2.48 -22.77 8.77
CA PRO A 104 1.07 -22.45 9.07
C PRO A 104 0.84 -21.14 9.81
N VAL A 105 -0.41 -20.86 10.17
CA VAL A 105 -0.83 -19.63 10.87
C VAL A 105 -1.00 -19.87 12.36
N SER A 106 -1.70 -20.94 12.78
CA SER A 106 -1.99 -21.19 14.18
C SER A 106 -0.73 -21.56 14.98
N ALA A 107 -0.61 -21.02 16.18
CA ALA A 107 0.57 -21.17 17.04
C ALA A 107 0.98 -22.64 17.27
N GLN A 108 0.01 -23.54 17.46
CA GLN A 108 0.29 -24.97 17.66
C GLN A 108 0.91 -25.63 16.43
N LYS A 109 0.43 -25.28 15.22
CA LYS A 109 0.96 -25.83 13.96
C LYS A 109 2.31 -25.22 13.62
N VAL A 110 2.53 -23.95 13.95
CA VAL A 110 3.84 -23.29 13.83
C VAL A 110 4.91 -24.00 14.69
N ASP A 111 4.59 -24.33 15.94
CA ASP A 111 5.50 -25.10 16.82
C ASP A 111 5.87 -26.45 16.19
N LEU A 112 4.88 -27.17 15.64
CA LEU A 112 5.11 -28.43 14.96
C LEU A 112 6.01 -28.26 13.72
N ALA A 113 5.70 -27.26 12.87
CA ALA A 113 6.46 -27.01 11.63
C ALA A 113 7.91 -26.61 11.91
N ALA A 114 8.14 -25.71 12.89
CA ALA A 114 9.47 -25.28 13.27
C ALA A 114 10.34 -26.44 13.80
N ARG A 115 9.75 -27.34 14.57
CA ARG A 115 10.46 -28.57 15.04
C ARG A 115 10.73 -29.53 13.89
N ALA A 116 9.78 -29.73 12.98
CA ALA A 116 9.93 -30.63 11.85
C ALA A 116 11.03 -30.17 10.88
N CYS A 117 11.08 -28.87 10.55
CA CYS A 117 12.06 -28.29 9.63
C CYS A 117 13.50 -28.27 10.15
N ARG A 118 13.72 -28.46 11.46
CA ARG A 118 15.01 -28.27 12.12
C ARG A 118 16.13 -29.17 11.58
N ASP A 119 15.89 -30.45 11.34
CA ASP A 119 16.93 -31.41 11.01
C ASP A 119 17.53 -31.16 9.62
N GLN A 120 16.71 -30.79 8.65
CA GLN A 120 17.15 -30.42 7.30
C GLN A 120 17.39 -28.93 7.14
N LYS A 121 17.15 -28.11 8.15
CA LYS A 121 17.14 -26.64 8.07
C LYS A 121 16.29 -26.15 6.89
N LYS A 122 15.15 -26.79 6.68
CA LYS A 122 14.23 -26.35 5.64
C LYS A 122 13.69 -24.97 5.96
N MET A 123 13.75 -24.07 5.01
CA MET A 123 13.33 -22.68 5.20
C MET A 123 11.84 -22.63 5.53
N LEU A 124 11.50 -22.05 6.67
CA LEU A 124 10.14 -21.85 7.18
C LEU A 124 9.86 -20.36 7.27
N LEU A 125 8.89 -19.87 6.49
CA LEU A 125 8.44 -18.48 6.52
C LEU A 125 7.05 -18.40 7.15
N LEU A 126 6.89 -17.50 8.08
CA LEU A 126 5.70 -17.36 8.92
C LEU A 126 5.05 -15.97 8.69
N PRO A 127 4.09 -15.88 7.77
CA PRO A 127 3.47 -14.61 7.36
C PRO A 127 2.78 -13.86 8.50
N VAL A 128 2.00 -14.55 9.33
CA VAL A 128 1.14 -13.94 10.37
C VAL A 128 1.24 -14.63 11.73
N THR A 129 2.40 -15.15 12.07
CA THR A 129 2.62 -15.74 13.40
C THR A 129 3.00 -14.65 14.39
N THR A 130 2.07 -14.27 15.25
CA THR A 130 2.18 -13.10 16.13
C THR A 130 2.44 -13.46 17.61
N SER A 131 2.41 -14.75 18.00
CA SER A 131 2.72 -15.19 19.37
C SER A 131 4.15 -14.81 19.77
N ALA A 132 4.28 -13.95 20.79
CA ALA A 132 5.59 -13.52 21.30
C ALA A 132 6.40 -14.70 21.85
N GLU A 133 5.76 -15.70 22.44
CA GLU A 133 6.42 -16.88 22.97
C GLU A 133 7.06 -17.73 21.86
N LEU A 134 6.35 -17.94 20.75
CA LEU A 134 6.90 -18.65 19.58
C LEU A 134 8.08 -17.90 18.97
N GLN A 135 7.93 -16.60 18.78
CA GLN A 135 9.03 -15.77 18.27
C GLN A 135 10.25 -15.86 19.20
N ARG A 136 10.06 -15.81 20.51
CA ARG A 136 11.11 -15.95 21.51
C ARG A 136 11.78 -17.33 21.49
N ILE A 137 11.00 -18.41 21.34
CA ILE A 137 11.53 -19.79 21.32
C ILE A 137 12.38 -20.01 20.08
N TYR A 138 11.90 -19.56 18.92
CA TYR A 138 12.49 -19.87 17.62
C TYR A 138 13.45 -18.77 17.08
N THR A 139 13.66 -17.69 17.81
CA THR A 139 14.55 -16.58 17.41
C THR A 139 16.00 -17.00 17.12
N LYS A 140 16.45 -18.18 17.58
CA LYS A 140 17.81 -18.67 17.35
C LYS A 140 17.91 -19.71 16.24
N LEU A 141 16.80 -20.01 15.58
CA LEU A 141 16.79 -20.93 14.46
C LEU A 141 16.99 -20.15 13.16
N ASP A 142 18.14 -20.35 12.55
CA ASP A 142 18.61 -19.66 11.34
C ASP A 142 17.79 -19.92 10.07
N HIS A 143 16.82 -20.83 10.10
CA HIS A 143 15.95 -21.22 8.98
C HIS A 143 14.45 -20.90 9.22
N VAL A 144 14.11 -20.21 10.31
CA VAL A 144 12.72 -19.83 10.66
C VAL A 144 12.60 -18.32 10.64
N PHE A 145 11.68 -17.78 9.85
CA PHE A 145 11.56 -16.35 9.58
C PHE A 145 10.13 -15.85 9.83
N PHE A 146 9.99 -14.82 10.65
CA PHE A 146 8.74 -14.17 10.99
C PHE A 146 8.59 -12.88 10.17
N LEU A 147 7.53 -12.81 9.37
CA LEU A 147 7.24 -11.64 8.51
C LEU A 147 6.27 -10.64 9.17
N THR A 148 5.95 -10.87 10.43
CA THR A 148 5.10 -10.02 11.26
C THR A 148 5.69 -9.98 12.67
N GLN A 149 5.61 -8.83 13.31
CA GLN A 149 5.98 -8.67 14.71
C GLN A 149 4.93 -9.30 15.65
N SER A 150 5.30 -9.48 16.93
CA SER A 150 4.42 -10.11 17.91
C SER A 150 3.24 -9.23 18.31
N ASP A 151 2.23 -9.86 18.92
CA ASP A 151 1.03 -9.21 19.47
C ASP A 151 1.32 -8.16 20.55
N ILE A 152 2.54 -8.09 21.06
CA ILE A 152 2.99 -6.97 21.89
C ILE A 152 2.82 -5.65 21.13
N LEU A 153 3.23 -5.59 19.85
CA LEU A 153 3.07 -4.40 19.04
C LEU A 153 1.62 -4.17 18.58
N GLN A 154 0.83 -5.22 18.44
CA GLN A 154 -0.61 -5.08 18.21
C GLN A 154 -1.28 -4.37 19.39
N MET A 155 -0.98 -4.80 20.64
CA MET A 155 -1.46 -4.12 21.84
C MET A 155 -0.95 -2.68 21.94
N GLU A 156 0.32 -2.41 21.59
CA GLU A 156 0.86 -1.05 21.55
C GLU A 156 0.07 -0.15 20.57
N ALA A 157 -0.30 -0.67 19.40
CA ALA A 157 -1.16 0.03 18.44
C ALA A 157 -2.56 0.28 19.02
N MET A 158 -3.14 -0.70 19.71
CA MET A 158 -4.43 -0.55 20.40
C MET A 158 -4.37 0.53 21.48
N PHE A 159 -3.34 0.55 22.32
CA PHE A 159 -3.14 1.61 23.32
C PHE A 159 -2.91 2.99 22.68
N ALA A 160 -2.18 3.05 21.57
CA ALA A 160 -1.95 4.32 20.85
C ALA A 160 -3.26 4.94 20.33
N ILE A 161 -4.20 4.12 19.86
CA ILE A 161 -5.53 4.56 19.44
C ILE A 161 -6.33 5.13 20.63
N LEU A 162 -6.27 4.48 21.79
CA LEU A 162 -7.01 4.89 22.97
C LEU A 162 -6.42 6.12 23.67
N LYS A 163 -5.16 6.47 23.42
CA LYS A 163 -4.46 7.59 24.08
C LYS A 163 -5.13 8.96 23.92
N GLY A 164 -5.94 9.15 22.88
CA GLY A 164 -6.72 10.37 22.66
C GLY A 164 -8.11 10.36 23.31
N ALA A 165 -8.55 9.23 23.84
CA ALA A 165 -9.84 9.08 24.47
C ALA A 165 -9.74 9.46 25.98
N LEU A 166 -10.83 10.05 26.53
CA LEU A 166 -10.95 10.34 27.96
C LEU A 166 -11.19 9.04 28.77
N VAL A 167 -10.38 8.03 28.56
CA VAL A 167 -10.53 6.69 29.14
C VAL A 167 -9.29 6.34 29.92
N ASN A 168 -9.44 6.06 31.20
CA ASN A 168 -8.32 5.68 32.06
C ASN A 168 -8.31 4.19 32.42
N ASN A 169 -9.45 3.51 32.33
CA ASN A 169 -9.57 2.09 32.68
C ASN A 169 -9.79 1.25 31.43
N VAL A 170 -8.97 0.24 31.27
CA VAL A 170 -9.06 -0.77 30.21
C VAL A 170 -9.16 -2.16 30.82
N GLY A 171 -9.75 -3.10 30.12
CA GLY A 171 -9.80 -4.49 30.53
C GLY A 171 -9.32 -5.41 29.41
N LEU A 172 -9.09 -6.67 29.75
CA LEU A 172 -8.70 -7.73 28.81
C LEU A 172 -9.60 -8.94 29.00
N ILE A 173 -10.08 -9.49 27.90
CA ILE A 173 -10.61 -10.85 27.81
C ILE A 173 -9.76 -11.57 26.77
N THR A 174 -9.12 -12.68 27.15
CA THR A 174 -8.22 -13.44 26.28
C THR A 174 -8.38 -14.95 26.53
N SER A 175 -7.80 -15.79 25.69
CA SER A 175 -7.84 -17.25 25.83
C SER A 175 -6.64 -17.82 26.57
N ASP A 176 -6.81 -19.02 27.17
CA ASP A 176 -5.74 -19.82 27.79
C ASP A 176 -5.07 -20.71 26.72
N ASP A 177 -4.44 -20.08 25.72
CA ASP A 177 -3.66 -20.77 24.69
C ASP A 177 -2.40 -19.98 24.32
N MET A 178 -1.59 -20.51 23.43
CA MET A 178 -0.31 -19.88 23.03
C MET A 178 -0.50 -18.50 22.38
N TYR A 179 -1.67 -18.23 21.80
CA TYR A 179 -2.00 -16.92 21.24
C TYR A 179 -2.38 -15.94 22.36
N GLY A 180 -3.38 -16.30 23.16
CA GLY A 180 -3.89 -15.45 24.24
C GLY A 180 -2.87 -15.19 25.35
N GLN A 181 -1.90 -16.09 25.54
CA GLN A 181 -0.84 -15.93 26.53
C GLN A 181 -0.01 -14.66 26.33
N THR A 182 0.24 -14.25 25.07
CA THR A 182 0.95 -12.99 24.80
C THR A 182 0.18 -11.78 25.33
N PHE A 183 -1.14 -11.75 25.13
CA PHE A 183 -2.00 -10.67 25.65
C PHE A 183 -2.00 -10.67 27.17
N TYR A 184 -2.18 -11.82 27.79
CA TYR A 184 -2.19 -11.97 29.25
C TYR A 184 -0.88 -11.47 29.89
N ASP A 185 0.27 -11.90 29.39
CA ASP A 185 1.58 -11.60 29.96
C ASP A 185 1.96 -10.13 29.85
N TRP A 186 1.50 -9.45 28.80
CA TRP A 186 1.97 -8.09 28.48
C TRP A 186 0.95 -6.99 28.77
N PHE A 187 -0.35 -7.29 28.80
CA PHE A 187 -1.40 -6.28 28.91
C PHE A 187 -1.24 -5.33 30.11
N GLY A 188 -1.08 -5.88 31.30
CA GLY A 188 -0.96 -5.09 32.53
C GLY A 188 0.27 -4.20 32.56
N PHE A 189 1.39 -4.72 32.02
CA PHE A 189 2.63 -3.98 31.91
C PHE A 189 2.49 -2.80 30.91
N LEU A 190 1.98 -3.08 29.71
CA LEU A 190 1.78 -2.06 28.68
C LEU A 190 0.76 -1.00 29.10
N ALA A 191 -0.34 -1.40 29.74
CA ALA A 191 -1.31 -0.48 30.29
C ALA A 191 -0.64 0.53 31.24
N THR A 192 0.16 0.01 32.18
CA THR A 192 0.90 0.85 33.14
C THR A 192 1.89 1.80 32.45
N GLU A 193 2.64 1.32 31.47
CA GLU A 193 3.59 2.16 30.69
C GLU A 193 2.89 3.27 29.90
N ARG A 194 1.63 3.06 29.52
CA ARG A 194 0.84 4.02 28.72
C ARG A 194 -0.11 4.88 29.57
N ASP A 195 0.03 4.87 30.91
CA ASP A 195 -0.79 5.63 31.86
C ASP A 195 -2.28 5.19 31.90
N PHE A 196 -2.55 3.90 31.63
CA PHE A 196 -3.86 3.28 31.80
C PHE A 196 -3.90 2.42 33.07
N ASN A 197 -5.09 2.34 33.69
CA ASN A 197 -5.37 1.35 34.72
C ASN A 197 -5.93 0.08 34.05
N ALA A 198 -5.49 -1.09 34.48
CA ALA A 198 -5.96 -2.40 34.00
C ALA A 198 -6.68 -3.16 35.12
N PRO A 199 -7.83 -2.69 35.61
CA PRO A 199 -8.50 -3.28 36.77
C PRO A 199 -9.20 -4.61 36.47
N PHE A 200 -9.25 -5.05 35.22
CA PHE A 200 -9.99 -6.22 34.80
C PHE A 200 -9.17 -7.04 33.79
N VAL A 201 -8.96 -8.32 34.13
CA VAL A 201 -8.37 -9.30 33.20
C VAL A 201 -9.13 -10.61 33.41
N CYS A 202 -9.66 -11.18 32.36
CA CYS A 202 -10.33 -12.46 32.34
C CYS A 202 -9.70 -13.38 31.28
N VAL A 203 -9.35 -14.59 31.68
CA VAL A 203 -8.80 -15.62 30.80
C VAL A 203 -9.87 -16.68 30.58
N LEU A 204 -10.21 -16.92 29.31
CA LEU A 204 -11.18 -17.92 28.89
C LEU A 204 -10.50 -19.28 28.84
N ASP A 205 -11.08 -20.27 29.55
CA ASP A 205 -10.62 -21.65 29.61
C ASP A 205 -11.80 -22.63 29.59
N ASP A 206 -11.57 -23.90 29.96
CA ASP A 206 -12.62 -24.92 30.02
C ASP A 206 -13.66 -24.65 31.12
N GLU A 207 -13.34 -23.82 32.13
CA GLU A 207 -14.20 -23.49 33.26
C GLU A 207 -14.78 -22.08 33.17
N THR A 208 -14.10 -21.15 32.51
CA THR A 208 -14.45 -19.73 32.40
C THR A 208 -14.89 -19.41 30.97
N THR A 209 -16.18 -19.21 30.79
CA THR A 209 -16.78 -18.92 29.47
C THR A 209 -16.84 -17.41 29.16
N ILE A 210 -17.22 -17.06 27.93
CA ILE A 210 -17.50 -15.67 27.55
C ILE A 210 -18.69 -15.09 28.34
N GLU A 211 -19.69 -15.92 28.67
CA GLU A 211 -20.81 -15.53 29.53
C GLU A 211 -20.27 -15.12 30.92
N ASP A 212 -19.43 -15.95 31.54
CA ASP A 212 -18.83 -15.66 32.84
C ASP A 212 -17.98 -14.36 32.77
N ALA A 213 -17.19 -14.18 31.72
CA ALA A 213 -16.36 -12.97 31.53
C ALA A 213 -17.19 -11.69 31.43
N ILE A 214 -18.32 -11.72 30.75
CA ILE A 214 -19.23 -10.55 30.63
C ILE A 214 -19.98 -10.31 31.94
N GLU A 215 -20.38 -11.37 32.66
CA GLU A 215 -20.97 -11.26 34.01
C GLU A 215 -19.97 -10.67 35.01
N MET A 216 -18.73 -11.14 35.02
CA MET A 216 -17.65 -10.56 35.85
C MET A 216 -17.40 -9.07 35.55
N HIS A 217 -17.46 -8.67 34.27
CA HIS A 217 -17.36 -7.28 33.91
C HIS A 217 -18.55 -6.45 34.44
N TYR A 218 -19.76 -7.00 34.40
CA TYR A 218 -20.93 -6.37 34.97
C TYR A 218 -20.83 -6.24 36.49
N ASP A 219 -20.36 -7.27 37.20
CA ASP A 219 -20.12 -7.22 38.65
C ASP A 219 -19.10 -6.14 39.03
N ALA A 220 -18.03 -6.00 38.26
CA ALA A 220 -17.06 -4.91 38.43
C ALA A 220 -17.70 -3.54 38.29
N PHE A 221 -18.62 -3.35 37.30
CA PHE A 221 -19.41 -2.12 37.14
C PHE A 221 -20.32 -1.87 38.34
N GLU A 222 -20.98 -2.88 38.88
CA GLU A 222 -21.80 -2.76 40.11
C GLU A 222 -20.97 -2.34 41.34
N GLU A 223 -19.72 -2.77 41.40
CA GLU A 223 -18.75 -2.38 42.45
C GLU A 223 -18.16 -0.98 42.22
N GLY A 224 -18.52 -0.31 41.15
CA GLY A 224 -18.08 1.06 40.81
C GLY A 224 -16.80 1.13 40.01
N VAL A 225 -16.36 0.02 39.45
CA VAL A 225 -15.21 -0.03 38.51
C VAL A 225 -15.72 0.11 37.08
N TYR A 226 -15.53 1.28 36.48
CA TYR A 226 -16.01 1.56 35.13
C TYR A 226 -14.93 1.25 34.11
N ILE A 227 -15.18 0.24 33.25
CA ILE A 227 -14.28 -0.20 32.19
C ILE A 227 -15.00 -0.06 30.86
N ASN A 228 -14.65 0.95 30.09
CA ASN A 228 -15.35 1.26 28.84
C ASN A 228 -14.76 0.53 27.63
N ASN A 229 -13.49 0.16 27.69
CA ASN A 229 -12.80 -0.54 26.60
C ASN A 229 -12.23 -1.86 27.09
N LEU A 230 -12.68 -2.95 26.48
CA LEU A 230 -12.17 -4.29 26.70
C LEU A 230 -11.37 -4.73 25.49
N PHE A 231 -10.09 -4.99 25.67
CA PHE A 231 -9.29 -5.70 24.68
C PHE A 231 -9.81 -7.12 24.61
N PHE A 232 -10.16 -7.57 23.42
CA PHE A 232 -10.79 -8.86 23.19
C PHE A 232 -9.93 -9.68 22.23
N ALA A 233 -9.21 -10.66 22.77
CA ALA A 233 -8.29 -11.54 22.07
C ALA A 233 -8.63 -13.04 22.34
N PRO A 234 -9.74 -13.53 21.78
CA PRO A 234 -10.20 -14.91 21.98
C PRO A 234 -9.41 -15.90 21.10
N SER A 235 -9.61 -17.20 21.30
CA SER A 235 -9.06 -18.25 20.42
C SER A 235 -9.73 -18.34 19.06
N LYS A 236 -10.96 -17.83 18.94
CA LYS A 236 -11.79 -18.00 17.73
C LYS A 236 -12.57 -16.73 17.41
N ALA A 237 -12.65 -16.39 16.14
CA ALA A 237 -13.46 -15.27 15.68
C ALA A 237 -14.95 -15.39 16.06
N SER A 238 -15.50 -16.61 16.13
CA SER A 238 -16.90 -16.87 16.51
C SER A 238 -17.23 -16.40 17.93
N ASP A 239 -16.24 -16.33 18.81
CA ASP A 239 -16.40 -15.91 20.21
C ASP A 239 -16.88 -14.45 20.31
N LEU A 240 -16.60 -13.64 19.30
CA LEU A 240 -17.13 -12.28 19.18
C LEU A 240 -18.67 -12.24 19.05
N ILE A 241 -19.26 -13.26 18.40
CA ILE A 241 -20.73 -13.38 18.30
C ILE A 241 -21.33 -13.65 19.68
N GLU A 242 -20.71 -14.56 20.42
CA GLU A 242 -21.16 -14.89 21.79
C GLU A 242 -20.98 -13.68 22.73
N ALA A 243 -19.84 -13.01 22.69
CA ALA A 243 -19.61 -11.79 23.47
C ALA A 243 -20.67 -10.72 23.21
N LYS A 244 -21.03 -10.51 21.93
CA LYS A 244 -22.13 -9.59 21.56
C LYS A 244 -23.46 -10.01 22.17
N ASN A 245 -23.82 -11.30 22.05
CA ASN A 245 -25.08 -11.81 22.55
C ASN A 245 -25.18 -11.62 24.07
N GLN A 246 -24.11 -11.89 24.80
CA GLN A 246 -24.06 -11.70 26.26
C GLN A 246 -24.14 -10.23 26.65
N ILE A 247 -23.43 -9.33 25.96
CA ILE A 247 -23.52 -7.86 26.18
C ILE A 247 -24.96 -7.38 25.93
N ASP A 248 -25.60 -7.82 24.87
CA ASP A 248 -26.97 -7.42 24.56
C ASP A 248 -27.98 -7.99 25.59
N ARG A 249 -27.75 -9.21 26.09
CA ARG A 249 -28.53 -9.77 27.19
C ARG A 249 -28.41 -8.93 28.44
N MET A 250 -27.21 -8.53 28.82
CA MET A 250 -26.99 -7.70 30.00
C MET A 250 -27.62 -6.31 29.87
N LYS A 251 -27.60 -5.70 28.70
CA LYS A 251 -28.31 -4.44 28.44
C LYS A 251 -29.82 -4.58 28.72
N THR A 252 -30.44 -5.63 28.19
CA THR A 252 -31.88 -5.90 28.39
C THR A 252 -32.20 -6.11 29.86
N TYR A 253 -31.38 -6.85 30.59
CA TYR A 253 -31.56 -7.10 32.02
C TYR A 253 -31.55 -5.78 32.85
N VAL A 254 -30.67 -4.84 32.52
CA VAL A 254 -30.54 -3.55 33.20
C VAL A 254 -31.66 -2.58 32.85
N GLU A 255 -32.16 -2.60 31.60
CA GLU A 255 -33.29 -1.79 31.16
C GLU A 255 -34.60 -2.17 31.89
N GLU A 256 -34.77 -3.43 32.27
CA GLU A 256 -35.93 -3.90 33.05
C GLU A 256 -35.90 -3.48 34.52
N ASP A 257 -34.70 -3.24 35.09
CA ASP A 257 -34.54 -2.87 36.52
C ASP A 257 -34.56 -1.32 36.77
N LEU A 258 -34.91 -0.53 35.79
CA LEU A 258 -35.37 0.88 35.85
C LEU A 258 -34.50 1.95 36.51
N GLN A 259 -33.30 1.73 36.99
CA GLN A 259 -32.53 2.80 37.66
C GLN A 259 -31.03 2.94 37.30
N ARG A 260 -30.45 2.11 36.46
CA ARG A 260 -29.02 2.18 36.16
C ARG A 260 -28.73 2.03 34.68
N PHE A 261 -28.06 2.99 34.07
CA PHE A 261 -27.48 2.84 32.74
C PHE A 261 -26.25 1.93 32.81
N TYR A 262 -26.35 0.71 32.35
CA TYR A 262 -25.18 -0.12 32.08
C TYR A 262 -24.40 0.48 30.90
N LEU A 263 -23.21 0.96 31.17
CA LEU A 263 -22.26 1.34 30.13
C LEU A 263 -21.70 0.04 29.54
N SER A 264 -22.30 -0.44 28.46
CA SER A 264 -21.76 -1.60 27.74
C SER A 264 -20.34 -1.28 27.26
N PRO A 265 -19.41 -2.23 27.45
CA PRO A 265 -18.03 -2.02 27.02
C PRO A 265 -17.95 -1.99 25.49
N THR A 266 -17.05 -1.20 24.98
CA THR A 266 -16.60 -1.34 23.59
C THR A 266 -15.57 -2.47 23.56
N LEU A 267 -15.85 -3.50 22.77
CA LEU A 267 -14.86 -4.54 22.50
C LEU A 267 -13.87 -4.02 21.46
N PHE A 268 -12.61 -3.94 21.85
CA PHE A 268 -11.50 -3.58 21.00
C PHE A 268 -10.74 -4.84 20.63
N CYS A 269 -10.98 -5.31 19.41
CA CYS A 269 -10.70 -6.67 18.99
C CYS A 269 -9.27 -6.84 18.44
N SER A 270 -8.68 -8.00 18.69
CA SER A 270 -7.45 -8.44 18.04
C SER A 270 -7.70 -8.93 16.61
N ASP A 271 -6.63 -9.24 15.91
CA ASP A 271 -6.63 -9.70 14.50
C ASP A 271 -7.44 -10.99 14.28
N ILE A 272 -7.49 -11.90 15.23
CA ILE A 272 -8.28 -13.13 15.12
C ILE A 272 -9.78 -12.88 14.92
N CYS A 273 -10.29 -11.74 15.37
CA CYS A 273 -11.69 -11.36 15.19
C CYS A 273 -12.03 -10.94 13.76
N VAL A 274 -11.05 -10.76 12.88
CA VAL A 274 -11.28 -10.40 11.48
C VAL A 274 -11.66 -11.62 10.66
N ASN A 275 -12.96 -11.89 10.61
CA ASN A 275 -13.52 -13.02 9.89
C ASN A 275 -14.82 -12.60 9.18
N GLU A 276 -14.91 -12.84 7.87
CA GLU A 276 -16.02 -12.37 7.05
C GLU A 276 -17.35 -13.04 7.39
N GLU A 277 -17.35 -14.31 7.80
CA GLU A 277 -18.58 -14.99 8.21
C GLU A 277 -19.13 -14.39 9.51
N VAL A 278 -18.23 -14.07 10.45
CA VAL A 278 -18.60 -13.36 11.69
C VAL A 278 -19.08 -11.94 11.37
N ALA A 279 -18.41 -11.24 10.46
CA ALA A 279 -18.81 -9.90 10.01
C ALA A 279 -20.21 -9.87 9.41
N LYS A 280 -20.55 -10.86 8.57
CA LYS A 280 -21.90 -11.00 7.98
C LYS A 280 -23.00 -11.20 9.01
N ILE A 281 -22.68 -11.82 10.15
CA ILE A 281 -23.64 -12.04 11.25
C ILE A 281 -23.76 -10.78 12.11
N LEU A 282 -22.64 -10.18 12.49
CA LEU A 282 -22.62 -9.08 13.44
C LEU A 282 -22.98 -7.72 12.84
N GLN A 283 -22.72 -7.52 11.56
CA GLN A 283 -23.00 -6.33 10.75
C GLN A 283 -22.24 -5.06 11.19
N SER A 284 -22.24 -4.66 12.44
CA SER A 284 -21.64 -3.39 12.90
C SER A 284 -21.33 -3.39 14.38
N GLY A 285 -20.52 -2.43 14.83
CA GLY A 285 -20.39 -2.07 16.24
C GLY A 285 -19.10 -2.55 16.94
N PHE A 286 -18.12 -3.02 16.17
CA PHE A 286 -16.82 -3.48 16.70
C PHE A 286 -15.68 -2.77 16.02
N GLU A 287 -14.59 -2.60 16.74
CA GLU A 287 -13.32 -2.03 16.25
C GLU A 287 -12.18 -2.93 16.67
N GLY A 288 -11.07 -2.82 15.97
CA GLY A 288 -9.88 -3.56 16.35
C GLY A 288 -8.67 -3.22 15.50
N VAL A 289 -7.62 -3.98 15.71
CA VAL A 289 -6.34 -3.82 15.04
C VAL A 289 -5.91 -5.15 14.43
N GLU A 290 -5.35 -5.12 13.21
CA GLU A 290 -4.74 -6.30 12.61
C GLU A 290 -3.50 -5.92 11.79
N PRO A 291 -2.53 -6.85 11.63
CA PRO A 291 -1.44 -6.67 10.67
C PRO A 291 -1.97 -6.57 9.25
N THR A 292 -1.37 -5.70 8.44
CA THR A 292 -1.81 -5.46 7.06
C THR A 292 -0.64 -5.16 6.13
N ALA A 293 -0.94 -4.94 4.84
CA ALA A 293 0.02 -4.44 3.88
C ALA A 293 0.48 -3.02 4.24
N ASN A 294 1.73 -2.69 3.89
CA ASN A 294 2.24 -1.33 4.02
C ASN A 294 1.54 -0.43 2.98
N PRO A 295 0.76 0.57 3.39
CA PRO A 295 0.06 1.43 2.45
C PRO A 295 1.01 2.24 1.55
N ALA A 296 2.23 2.54 2.00
CA ALA A 296 3.22 3.24 1.19
C ALA A 296 3.86 2.36 0.09
N SER A 297 3.67 1.03 0.13
CA SER A 297 4.22 0.11 -0.88
C SER A 297 3.46 0.11 -2.21
N GLY A 298 2.29 0.74 -2.29
CA GLY A 298 1.40 0.65 -3.45
C GLY A 298 0.67 -0.71 -3.61
N PHE A 299 0.88 -1.66 -2.70
CA PHE A 299 0.29 -2.99 -2.79
C PHE A 299 -1.23 -2.96 -2.66
N ILE A 300 -1.77 -2.24 -1.67
CA ILE A 300 -3.21 -2.17 -1.42
C ILE A 300 -3.98 -1.71 -2.66
N PRO A 301 -3.67 -0.56 -3.29
CA PRO A 301 -4.38 -0.13 -4.49
C PRO A 301 -4.21 -1.07 -5.67
N ALA A 302 -3.05 -1.66 -5.86
CA ALA A 302 -2.82 -2.62 -6.94
C ALA A 302 -3.63 -3.92 -6.71
N TYR A 303 -3.69 -4.39 -5.47
CA TYR A 303 -4.46 -5.55 -5.06
C TYR A 303 -5.96 -5.30 -5.26
N GLU A 304 -6.50 -4.20 -4.75
CA GLU A 304 -7.91 -3.82 -4.88
C GLU A 304 -8.32 -3.63 -6.34
N SER A 305 -7.45 -3.06 -7.15
CA SER A 305 -7.68 -2.96 -8.59
C SER A 305 -7.73 -4.32 -9.30
N LYS A 306 -6.93 -5.28 -8.85
CA LYS A 306 -6.89 -6.63 -9.45
C LYS A 306 -8.05 -7.51 -8.99
N PHE A 307 -8.40 -7.46 -7.71
CA PHE A 307 -9.32 -8.40 -7.08
C PHE A 307 -10.66 -7.79 -6.64
N GLY A 308 -10.75 -6.46 -6.55
CA GLY A 308 -11.97 -5.74 -6.20
C GLY A 308 -12.30 -5.72 -4.71
N ASP A 309 -11.39 -6.17 -3.84
CA ASP A 309 -11.55 -6.18 -2.40
C ASP A 309 -10.21 -5.87 -1.69
N HIS A 310 -10.27 -5.59 -0.38
CA HIS A 310 -9.09 -5.28 0.43
C HIS A 310 -8.29 -6.56 0.74
N PRO A 311 -6.93 -6.52 0.77
CA PRO A 311 -6.13 -7.69 1.14
C PRO A 311 -6.42 -8.16 2.56
N ARG A 312 -6.50 -9.49 2.76
CA ARG A 312 -6.70 -10.13 4.05
C ARG A 312 -5.39 -10.24 4.82
N ALA A 313 -5.50 -10.58 6.09
CA ALA A 313 -4.34 -10.86 6.91
C ALA A 313 -3.42 -11.90 6.25
N GLY A 314 -2.13 -11.60 6.23
CA GLY A 314 -1.10 -12.48 5.68
C GLY A 314 -0.93 -12.45 4.16
N GLU A 315 -1.83 -11.84 3.37
CA GLU A 315 -1.67 -11.85 1.91
C GLU A 315 -0.45 -11.05 1.43
N ALA A 316 -0.22 -9.88 2.01
CA ALA A 316 0.97 -9.10 1.68
C ALA A 316 2.26 -9.79 2.17
N GLN A 317 2.23 -10.39 3.35
CA GLN A 317 3.35 -11.16 3.89
C GLN A 317 3.62 -12.44 3.10
N LEU A 318 2.58 -13.14 2.63
CA LEU A 318 2.72 -14.27 1.70
C LEU A 318 3.38 -13.85 0.39
N PHE A 319 2.94 -12.71 -0.15
CA PHE A 319 3.51 -12.14 -1.36
C PHE A 319 5.01 -11.90 -1.18
N ASP A 320 5.42 -11.25 -0.09
CA ASP A 320 6.82 -11.02 0.26
C ASP A 320 7.58 -12.34 0.48
N ALA A 321 6.97 -13.31 1.18
CA ALA A 321 7.57 -14.62 1.39
C ALA A 321 7.95 -15.30 0.06
N LEU A 322 7.04 -15.26 -0.91
CA LEU A 322 7.30 -15.84 -2.24
C LEU A 322 8.45 -15.14 -2.98
N TYR A 323 8.51 -13.82 -2.94
CA TYR A 323 9.61 -13.06 -3.52
C TYR A 323 10.94 -13.43 -2.88
N LEU A 324 10.99 -13.48 -1.55
CA LEU A 324 12.20 -13.84 -0.80
C LEU A 324 12.65 -15.28 -1.09
N VAL A 325 11.70 -16.23 -1.25
CA VAL A 325 12.02 -17.59 -1.68
C VAL A 325 12.63 -17.59 -3.09
N TYR A 326 12.01 -16.91 -4.06
CA TYR A 326 12.53 -16.83 -5.42
C TYR A 326 13.92 -16.18 -5.48
N TYR A 327 14.13 -15.10 -4.77
CA TYR A 327 15.43 -14.42 -4.70
C TYR A 327 16.50 -15.30 -4.07
N SER A 328 16.15 -16.01 -3.01
CA SER A 328 17.07 -16.96 -2.35
C SER A 328 17.44 -18.13 -3.26
N LEU A 329 16.46 -18.72 -3.94
CA LEU A 329 16.68 -19.78 -4.92
C LEU A 329 17.54 -19.31 -6.09
N LYS A 330 17.26 -18.13 -6.64
CA LYS A 330 18.03 -17.53 -7.73
C LYS A 330 19.51 -17.36 -7.33
N SER A 331 19.76 -16.78 -6.15
CA SER A 331 21.12 -16.58 -5.64
C SER A 331 21.85 -17.89 -5.39
N MET A 332 21.15 -18.89 -4.84
CA MET A 332 21.71 -20.21 -4.57
C MET A 332 22.14 -20.91 -5.86
N LEU A 333 21.30 -20.87 -6.91
CA LEU A 333 21.59 -21.46 -8.20
C LEU A 333 22.77 -20.80 -8.92
N VAL A 334 22.87 -19.47 -8.81
CA VAL A 334 23.99 -18.71 -9.40
C VAL A 334 25.32 -19.11 -8.75
N ASP A 335 25.32 -19.38 -7.45
CA ASP A 335 26.49 -19.90 -6.72
C ASP A 335 26.78 -21.41 -7.03
N GLY A 336 25.90 -22.08 -7.80
CA GLY A 336 26.02 -23.49 -8.17
C GLY A 336 25.84 -24.45 -7.00
N ARG A 337 25.03 -24.06 -6.00
CA ARG A 337 24.75 -24.90 -4.82
C ARG A 337 23.46 -25.70 -5.01
N ASP A 338 23.44 -26.88 -4.41
CA ASP A 338 22.26 -27.76 -4.39
C ASP A 338 21.30 -27.38 -3.27
N LEU A 339 20.02 -27.72 -3.44
CA LEU A 339 18.99 -27.45 -2.43
C LEU A 339 19.27 -28.17 -1.10
N LEU A 340 19.95 -29.33 -1.14
CA LEU A 340 20.38 -30.07 0.03
C LEU A 340 21.84 -30.47 -0.10
N GLU A 341 22.65 -30.14 0.87
CA GLU A 341 24.07 -30.43 0.91
C GLU A 341 24.45 -31.33 2.08
N ASP A 342 25.42 -32.18 1.87
CA ASP A 342 26.01 -33.01 2.93
C ASP A 342 26.79 -32.10 3.92
N CYS A 343 26.43 -32.15 5.17
CA CYS A 343 27.12 -31.45 6.25
C CYS A 343 27.40 -32.40 7.43
N THR A 344 28.24 -31.94 8.33
CA THR A 344 28.54 -32.64 9.57
C THR A 344 28.15 -31.74 10.75
N ASP A 345 27.27 -32.19 11.61
CA ASP A 345 26.85 -31.43 12.78
C ASP A 345 27.99 -31.31 13.82
N SER A 346 27.82 -30.48 14.84
CA SER A 346 28.79 -30.25 15.90
C SER A 346 29.14 -31.53 16.71
N TYR A 347 28.38 -32.58 16.56
CA TYR A 347 28.61 -33.88 17.20
C TYR A 347 29.27 -34.93 16.26
N GLY A 348 29.56 -34.54 15.00
CA GLY A 348 30.20 -35.38 14.02
C GLY A 348 29.22 -36.28 13.22
N ASN A 349 27.91 -36.11 13.34
CA ASN A 349 26.92 -36.84 12.58
C ASN A 349 26.78 -36.25 11.16
N ARG A 350 26.73 -37.12 10.15
CA ARG A 350 26.41 -36.70 8.78
C ARG A 350 24.91 -36.37 8.68
N ARG A 351 24.61 -35.22 8.09
CA ARG A 351 23.25 -34.75 7.82
C ARG A 351 23.20 -34.16 6.41
N ARG A 352 22.00 -34.02 5.88
CA ARG A 352 21.74 -33.22 4.69
C ARG A 352 20.91 -32.01 5.11
N GLN A 353 21.38 -30.82 4.81
CA GLN A 353 20.72 -29.57 5.21
C GLN A 353 20.62 -28.62 4.02
N SER A 354 19.56 -27.83 4.00
CA SER A 354 19.36 -26.80 2.99
C SER A 354 20.22 -25.56 3.31
N PRO A 355 20.98 -25.04 2.35
CA PRO A 355 21.68 -23.78 2.48
C PRO A 355 20.79 -22.56 2.17
N LEU A 356 19.55 -22.76 1.77
CA LEU A 356 18.68 -21.70 1.25
C LEU A 356 18.50 -20.54 2.21
N TRP A 357 18.43 -20.80 3.51
CA TRP A 357 18.34 -19.77 4.56
C TRP A 357 19.55 -18.81 4.58
N GLU A 358 20.74 -19.27 4.18
CA GLU A 358 21.93 -18.40 4.09
C GLU A 358 21.76 -17.33 3.02
N TYR A 359 21.08 -17.67 1.93
CA TYR A 359 20.76 -16.73 0.84
C TYR A 359 19.65 -15.77 1.21
N PHE A 360 18.65 -16.25 1.92
CA PHE A 360 17.64 -15.36 2.50
C PHE A 360 18.27 -14.28 3.39
N VAL A 361 19.12 -14.68 4.33
CA VAL A 361 19.82 -13.73 5.22
C VAL A 361 20.64 -12.73 4.41
N LYS A 362 21.36 -13.16 3.36
CA LYS A 362 22.11 -12.24 2.50
C LYS A 362 21.23 -11.19 1.82
N ILE A 363 19.99 -11.51 1.48
CA ILE A 363 19.06 -10.60 0.80
C ILE A 363 18.50 -9.57 1.80
N VAL A 364 18.18 -9.99 3.01
CA VAL A 364 17.55 -9.12 4.02
C VAL A 364 18.55 -8.37 4.92
N ASP A 365 19.84 -8.72 4.90
CA ASP A 365 20.93 -8.06 5.67
C ASP A 365 21.51 -6.82 4.96
N TYR A 366 20.77 -6.23 4.03
CA TYR A 366 21.31 -5.21 3.14
C TYR A 366 20.91 -3.79 3.52
N ASP A 367 21.40 -3.26 4.64
CA ASP A 367 21.21 -1.88 5.12
C ASP A 367 21.90 -0.77 4.29
N LYS A 368 22.67 -1.11 3.25
CA LYS A 368 23.63 -0.17 2.66
C LYS A 368 23.41 0.13 1.18
N TYR A 369 22.41 -0.43 0.57
CA TYR A 369 22.17 -0.32 -0.87
C TYR A 369 20.80 0.25 -1.16
N ASP A 370 20.63 0.77 -2.36
CA ASP A 370 19.33 1.15 -2.86
C ASP A 370 18.37 -0.04 -2.75
N THR A 371 17.19 0.20 -2.20
CA THR A 371 16.16 -0.82 -2.03
C THR A 371 15.19 -0.77 -3.21
N TYR A 372 14.77 -1.95 -3.65
CA TYR A 372 13.85 -2.13 -4.77
C TYR A 372 12.58 -2.81 -4.28
N GLY A 373 11.44 -2.35 -4.79
CA GLY A 373 10.13 -2.85 -4.40
C GLY A 373 9.71 -4.13 -5.10
N TRP A 374 8.41 -4.34 -5.17
CA TRP A 374 7.80 -5.55 -5.68
C TRP A 374 7.16 -5.38 -7.08
N PHE A 375 7.24 -4.20 -7.70
CA PHE A 375 6.74 -3.96 -9.05
C PHE A 375 7.58 -4.67 -10.13
N ASP A 376 6.99 -5.01 -11.24
CA ASP A 376 7.62 -5.76 -12.35
C ASP A 376 9.05 -5.30 -12.68
N TYR A 377 9.26 -3.99 -12.78
CA TYR A 377 10.57 -3.42 -13.09
C TYR A 377 11.59 -3.66 -11.98
N ASP A 378 11.20 -3.41 -10.74
CA ASP A 378 12.07 -3.59 -9.58
C ASP A 378 12.46 -5.06 -9.42
N VAL A 379 11.49 -5.96 -9.57
CA VAL A 379 11.70 -7.43 -9.52
C VAL A 379 12.66 -7.89 -10.61
N HIS A 380 12.48 -7.42 -11.84
CA HIS A 380 13.40 -7.72 -12.95
C HIS A 380 14.82 -7.23 -12.63
N TYR A 381 14.95 -6.00 -12.08
CA TYR A 381 16.25 -5.45 -11.70
C TYR A 381 16.91 -6.26 -10.58
N VAL A 382 16.17 -6.60 -9.51
CA VAL A 382 16.66 -7.43 -8.41
C VAL A 382 17.14 -8.79 -8.93
N LEU A 383 16.33 -9.49 -9.71
CA LEU A 383 16.70 -10.80 -10.28
C LEU A 383 17.92 -10.69 -11.19
N THR A 384 18.06 -9.62 -11.96
CA THR A 384 19.23 -9.35 -12.79
C THR A 384 20.47 -9.13 -11.93
N CYS A 385 20.40 -8.34 -10.90
CA CYS A 385 21.51 -8.13 -9.97
C CYS A 385 21.94 -9.45 -9.32
N LEU A 386 20.99 -10.26 -8.84
CA LEU A 386 21.28 -11.56 -8.25
C LEU A 386 21.92 -12.53 -9.25
N GLU A 387 21.51 -12.50 -10.53
CA GLU A 387 22.14 -13.32 -11.58
C GLU A 387 23.62 -12.99 -11.79
N TYR A 388 24.01 -11.75 -11.57
CA TYR A 388 25.42 -11.31 -11.64
C TYR A 388 26.14 -11.31 -10.29
N GLY A 389 25.51 -11.84 -9.24
CA GLY A 389 26.07 -11.88 -7.88
C GLY A 389 26.20 -10.48 -7.25
N ILE A 390 25.42 -9.52 -7.72
CA ILE A 390 25.40 -8.14 -7.20
C ILE A 390 24.39 -8.08 -6.05
N PRO A 391 24.83 -7.64 -4.86
CA PRO A 391 23.93 -7.49 -3.73
C PRO A 391 22.98 -6.32 -3.92
N VAL A 392 21.72 -6.52 -3.48
CA VAL A 392 20.63 -5.53 -3.56
C VAL A 392 19.79 -5.58 -2.29
N GLY A 393 19.24 -4.44 -1.89
CA GLY A 393 18.20 -4.37 -0.88
C GLY A 393 16.81 -4.56 -1.50
N VAL A 394 15.86 -5.05 -0.70
CA VAL A 394 14.48 -5.23 -1.12
C VAL A 394 13.52 -4.64 -0.10
N THR A 395 12.41 -4.11 -0.59
CA THR A 395 11.26 -3.71 0.23
C THR A 395 10.04 -4.49 -0.22
N GLY A 396 9.16 -4.79 0.71
CA GLY A 396 8.01 -5.65 0.45
C GLY A 396 6.68 -4.93 0.33
N ALA A 397 5.68 -5.72 0.09
CA ALA A 397 4.27 -5.32 0.14
C ALA A 397 3.79 -5.10 1.59
N SER A 398 4.32 -5.88 2.55
CA SER A 398 3.90 -5.83 3.96
C SER A 398 4.69 -4.85 4.81
N SER A 399 5.99 -4.70 4.53
CA SER A 399 6.92 -3.88 5.31
C SER A 399 8.16 -3.53 4.48
N ASN A 400 9.09 -2.79 5.08
CA ASN A 400 10.38 -2.52 4.46
C ASN A 400 11.29 -3.76 4.37
N LEU A 401 10.85 -4.92 4.88
CA LEU A 401 11.62 -6.16 4.97
C LEU A 401 12.98 -6.02 5.67
N GLU A 402 13.07 -5.08 6.59
CA GLU A 402 14.19 -4.99 7.51
C GLU A 402 14.06 -6.06 8.58
N PHE A 403 15.09 -6.88 8.72
CA PHE A 403 15.14 -7.94 9.73
C PHE A 403 16.09 -7.56 10.87
N ASP A 404 15.85 -8.14 12.06
CA ASP A 404 16.71 -7.90 13.21
C ASP A 404 18.17 -8.24 12.90
N GLN A 405 19.08 -7.35 13.28
CA GLN A 405 20.50 -7.48 12.92
C GLN A 405 21.25 -8.59 13.67
N LYS A 406 20.64 -9.19 14.66
CA LYS A 406 21.30 -10.19 15.51
C LYS A 406 21.05 -11.61 15.04
N TYR A 407 19.83 -11.92 14.70
CA TYR A 407 19.41 -13.27 14.31
C TYR A 407 18.85 -13.35 12.90
N HIS A 408 18.51 -12.20 12.30
CA HIS A 408 17.95 -12.04 10.94
C HIS A 408 16.69 -12.87 10.71
N ASN A 409 15.89 -13.09 11.75
CA ASN A 409 14.75 -13.99 11.66
C ASN A 409 13.38 -13.34 11.89
N SER A 410 13.34 -12.08 12.29
CA SER A 410 12.09 -11.33 12.45
C SER A 410 12.21 -9.96 11.80
N VAL A 411 11.17 -9.54 11.10
CA VAL A 411 11.06 -8.16 10.62
C VAL A 411 11.12 -7.18 11.81
N THR A 412 11.71 -6.01 11.64
CA THR A 412 11.83 -5.02 12.72
C THR A 412 10.57 -4.21 12.93
N SER A 413 9.71 -4.13 11.92
CA SER A 413 8.47 -3.36 11.99
C SER A 413 7.30 -4.08 11.33
N THR A 414 6.09 -3.77 11.76
CA THR A 414 4.85 -4.25 11.17
C THR A 414 3.88 -3.11 10.98
N THR A 415 3.18 -3.13 9.85
CA THR A 415 2.07 -2.23 9.59
C THR A 415 0.79 -2.82 10.14
N TYR A 416 0.06 -2.03 10.89
CA TYR A 416 -1.27 -2.37 11.41
C TYR A 416 -2.32 -1.43 10.83
N ARG A 417 -3.53 -1.94 10.61
CA ARG A 417 -4.71 -1.10 10.38
C ARG A 417 -5.62 -1.10 11.60
N HIS A 418 -6.14 0.06 11.95
CA HIS A 418 -7.31 0.20 12.79
C HIS A 418 -8.54 0.03 11.93
N TRP A 419 -9.36 -0.94 12.23
CA TRP A 419 -10.57 -1.24 11.48
C TRP A 419 -11.82 -1.08 12.33
N ARG A 420 -12.96 -0.83 11.66
CA ARG A 420 -14.30 -0.85 12.26
C ARG A 420 -15.22 -1.72 11.42
N LEU A 421 -15.99 -2.57 12.08
CA LEU A 421 -17.03 -3.37 11.40
C LEU A 421 -18.25 -2.50 11.12
N HIS A 422 -18.60 -2.36 9.85
CA HIS A 422 -19.76 -1.60 9.40
C HIS A 422 -20.43 -2.30 8.19
N ASN A 423 -21.73 -2.51 8.26
CA ASN A 423 -22.52 -3.18 7.21
C ASN A 423 -21.92 -4.51 6.75
N GLY A 424 -21.40 -5.30 7.69
CA GLY A 424 -20.79 -6.60 7.41
C GLY A 424 -19.40 -6.54 6.75
N LYS A 425 -18.76 -5.37 6.72
CA LYS A 425 -17.40 -5.18 6.18
C LYS A 425 -16.49 -4.53 7.20
N PHE A 426 -15.21 -4.85 7.13
CA PHE A 426 -14.17 -4.23 7.94
C PHE A 426 -13.64 -2.99 7.22
N ALA A 427 -14.13 -1.81 7.64
CA ALA A 427 -13.67 -0.52 7.11
C ALA A 427 -12.39 -0.09 7.83
N THR A 428 -11.35 0.30 7.10
CA THR A 428 -10.10 0.82 7.67
C THR A 428 -10.28 2.26 8.10
N LEU A 429 -9.96 2.56 9.35
CA LEU A 429 -9.99 3.93 9.91
C LEU A 429 -8.63 4.61 9.81
N GLN A 430 -7.55 3.88 10.04
CA GLN A 430 -6.20 4.41 10.08
C GLN A 430 -5.16 3.31 9.94
N TYR A 431 -3.95 3.68 9.49
CA TYR A 431 -2.78 2.80 9.46
C TYR A 431 -1.73 3.28 10.47
N PHE A 432 -1.00 2.30 11.01
CA PHE A 432 0.09 2.52 11.95
C PHE A 432 1.29 1.69 11.54
N SER A 433 2.49 2.26 11.68
CA SER A 433 3.74 1.50 11.69
C SER A 433 4.16 1.30 13.14
N ALA A 434 4.41 0.06 13.52
CA ALA A 434 4.91 -0.29 14.84
C ALA A 434 6.32 -0.88 14.71
N ASP A 435 7.28 -0.26 15.41
CA ASP A 435 8.67 -0.68 15.44
C ASP A 435 8.93 -1.53 16.69
N GLY A 436 9.44 -2.75 16.48
CA GLY A 436 9.70 -3.72 17.55
C GLY A 436 10.97 -3.42 18.36
N SER A 437 11.88 -2.58 17.86
CA SER A 437 13.15 -2.29 18.52
C SER A 437 12.97 -1.46 19.79
N ASP A 438 12.04 -0.50 19.76
CA ASP A 438 11.74 0.42 20.86
C ASP A 438 10.24 0.47 21.22
N ARG A 439 9.42 -0.36 20.60
CA ARG A 439 7.96 -0.44 20.78
C ARG A 439 7.26 0.89 20.51
N THR A 440 7.76 1.66 19.55
CA THR A 440 7.10 2.89 19.12
C THR A 440 6.02 2.60 18.09
N VAL A 441 4.91 3.33 18.20
CA VAL A 441 3.79 3.28 17.24
C VAL A 441 3.61 4.65 16.65
N SER A 442 3.74 4.72 15.33
CA SER A 442 3.58 5.94 14.56
C SER A 442 2.39 5.82 13.61
N THR A 443 1.55 6.84 13.56
CA THR A 443 0.49 6.92 12.58
C THR A 443 1.10 7.12 11.20
N ILE A 444 0.69 6.31 10.24
CA ILE A 444 1.03 6.50 8.84
C ILE A 444 0.07 7.54 8.28
N ASN A 445 0.57 8.76 8.08
CA ASN A 445 -0.21 9.86 7.52
C ASN A 445 -0.04 10.03 6.03
N ASP A 446 0.96 9.35 5.48
CA ASP A 446 1.30 9.43 4.09
C ASP A 446 1.09 8.09 3.43
N TRP A 447 0.18 8.05 2.44
CA TRP A 447 -0.02 6.94 1.60
C TRP A 447 -1.11 7.15 0.66
N SER A 448 -0.97 6.44 -0.41
CA SER A 448 -1.78 6.58 -1.59
C SER A 448 -3.27 6.29 -1.39
N LEU A 449 -3.66 5.72 -0.29
CA LEU A 449 -5.05 5.50 0.07
C LEU A 449 -5.22 5.67 1.56
N LYS A 450 -5.20 6.91 2.02
CA LYS A 450 -5.66 7.19 3.36
C LYS A 450 -7.05 6.66 3.53
N VAL A 451 -7.12 5.63 4.35
CA VAL A 451 -8.34 5.22 4.99
C VAL A 451 -9.55 5.24 4.11
N TYR A 452 -9.80 4.09 3.59
CA TYR A 452 -11.06 3.77 3.08
C TYR A 452 -12.10 3.69 4.20
N ASN A 453 -12.56 4.81 4.69
CA ASN A 453 -13.71 4.86 5.57
C ASN A 453 -14.93 5.22 4.74
N GLU A 454 -15.53 4.22 4.08
CA GLU A 454 -16.77 4.39 3.31
C GLU A 454 -17.83 5.17 4.11
N GLN A 455 -17.98 4.89 5.41
CA GLN A 455 -19.00 5.54 6.22
C GLN A 455 -18.68 7.01 6.47
N ALA A 456 -17.43 7.36 6.80
CA ALA A 456 -17.05 8.76 7.00
C ALA A 456 -17.11 9.53 5.69
N LEU A 457 -16.82 8.87 4.56
CA LEU A 457 -16.97 9.44 3.23
C LEU A 457 -18.46 9.64 2.89
N GLU A 458 -19.31 8.64 3.13
CA GLU A 458 -20.76 8.74 2.92
C GLU A 458 -21.41 9.82 3.80
N GLU A 459 -21.03 9.89 5.10
CA GLU A 459 -21.50 10.93 6.01
C GLU A 459 -21.03 12.33 5.57
N TYR A 460 -19.79 12.42 5.11
CA TYR A 460 -19.20 13.67 4.64
C TYR A 460 -19.85 14.12 3.33
N VAL A 461 -20.05 13.22 2.37
CA VAL A 461 -20.69 13.50 1.07
C VAL A 461 -22.18 13.83 1.26
N SER A 462 -22.91 13.10 2.11
CA SER A 462 -24.35 13.32 2.37
C SER A 462 -24.65 14.66 3.04
N ASN A 463 -23.67 15.22 3.79
CA ASN A 463 -23.79 16.51 4.47
C ASN A 463 -23.29 17.69 3.62
N ARG A 464 -22.71 17.45 2.43
CA ARG A 464 -22.24 18.50 1.52
C ARG A 464 -23.30 18.89 0.50
N THR A 465 -23.54 20.17 0.39
CA THR A 465 -24.22 20.79 -0.73
C THR A 465 -23.20 21.57 -1.55
N TYR A 466 -22.90 21.07 -2.75
CA TYR A 466 -22.13 21.85 -3.72
C TYR A 466 -23.07 22.58 -4.67
N PRO A 467 -22.73 23.84 -5.08
CA PRO A 467 -23.43 24.51 -6.16
C PRO A 467 -23.39 23.66 -7.45
N GLU A 468 -24.36 23.85 -8.32
CA GLU A 468 -24.35 23.22 -9.63
C GLU A 468 -23.08 23.62 -10.41
N HIS A 469 -22.42 22.63 -11.03
CA HIS A 469 -21.23 22.87 -11.84
C HIS A 469 -21.59 23.66 -13.11
N LYS A 470 -20.87 24.75 -13.35
CA LYS A 470 -21.12 25.65 -14.47
C LYS A 470 -20.10 25.46 -15.60
N ASP A 471 -18.79 25.57 -15.31
CA ASP A 471 -17.72 25.48 -16.29
C ASP A 471 -16.44 24.87 -15.67
N ASN A 472 -15.45 24.60 -16.52
CA ASN A 472 -14.14 24.07 -16.11
C ASN A 472 -13.03 25.00 -16.58
N TYR A 473 -12.07 25.28 -15.69
CA TYR A 473 -10.85 26.04 -15.95
C TYR A 473 -9.63 25.20 -15.63
N ALA A 474 -8.51 25.45 -16.35
CA ALA A 474 -7.26 24.75 -16.11
C ALA A 474 -6.07 25.71 -16.00
N VAL A 475 -5.09 25.33 -15.17
CA VAL A 475 -3.78 25.98 -15.15
C VAL A 475 -2.73 24.88 -15.30
N VAL A 476 -1.89 25.02 -16.32
CA VAL A 476 -0.87 24.03 -16.69
C VAL A 476 0.50 24.68 -16.58
N VAL A 477 1.37 24.14 -15.74
CA VAL A 477 2.67 24.73 -15.39
C VAL A 477 3.82 23.77 -15.64
N ALA A 478 4.85 24.21 -16.37
CA ALA A 478 6.18 23.62 -16.33
C ALA A 478 7.11 24.51 -15.52
N GLY A 479 7.56 24.01 -14.36
CA GLY A 479 8.36 24.78 -13.38
C GLY A 479 9.85 24.91 -13.69
N SER A 480 10.34 24.35 -14.81
CA SER A 480 11.76 24.34 -15.16
C SER A 480 12.04 24.61 -16.64
N SER A 481 13.27 25.02 -16.95
CA SER A 481 13.77 25.36 -18.29
C SER A 481 15.01 24.54 -18.66
N GLY A 482 15.47 24.69 -19.89
CA GLY A 482 16.70 24.11 -20.40
C GLY A 482 16.55 22.68 -20.92
N TRP A 483 17.47 22.32 -21.83
CA TRP A 483 17.41 21.08 -22.61
C TRP A 483 17.32 19.80 -21.77
N SER A 484 18.03 19.73 -20.65
CA SER A 484 17.97 18.57 -19.75
C SER A 484 16.61 18.38 -19.06
N ASN A 485 15.79 19.42 -19.05
CA ASN A 485 14.44 19.45 -18.48
C ASN A 485 13.34 19.38 -19.55
N TYR A 486 13.70 18.90 -20.76
CA TYR A 486 12.79 18.71 -21.89
C TYR A 486 11.43 18.15 -21.47
N ARG A 487 11.46 17.08 -20.69
CA ARG A 487 10.27 16.34 -20.26
C ARG A 487 9.23 17.19 -19.53
N HIS A 488 9.65 18.15 -18.71
CA HIS A 488 8.70 18.95 -17.93
C HIS A 488 7.84 19.87 -18.83
N GLN A 489 8.43 20.46 -19.85
CA GLN A 489 7.66 21.23 -20.82
C GLN A 489 6.85 20.31 -21.74
N ALA A 490 7.39 19.16 -22.14
CA ALA A 490 6.66 18.16 -22.90
C ALA A 490 5.43 17.62 -22.16
N ASP A 491 5.57 17.32 -20.86
CA ASP A 491 4.45 16.93 -19.98
C ASP A 491 3.35 18.00 -19.94
N ALA A 492 3.75 19.26 -19.76
CA ALA A 492 2.80 20.37 -19.73
C ALA A 492 2.06 20.53 -21.08
N LEU A 493 2.79 20.41 -22.19
CA LEU A 493 2.16 20.48 -23.52
C LEU A 493 1.25 19.29 -23.79
N ALA A 494 1.64 18.09 -23.37
CA ALA A 494 0.80 16.89 -23.47
C ALA A 494 -0.51 17.06 -22.70
N MET A 495 -0.44 17.61 -21.49
CA MET A 495 -1.62 17.90 -20.69
C MET A 495 -2.49 18.99 -21.31
N TYR A 496 -1.89 20.08 -21.84
CA TYR A 496 -2.61 21.12 -22.58
C TYR A 496 -3.40 20.53 -23.74
N HIS A 497 -2.76 19.70 -24.59
CA HIS A 497 -3.44 19.06 -25.72
C HIS A 497 -4.53 18.06 -25.28
N ALA A 498 -4.32 17.33 -24.21
CA ALA A 498 -5.34 16.43 -23.67
C ALA A 498 -6.60 17.22 -23.25
N LEU A 499 -6.44 18.36 -22.58
CA LEU A 499 -7.54 19.25 -22.22
C LEU A 499 -8.22 19.88 -23.45
N LYS A 500 -7.44 20.32 -24.44
CA LYS A 500 -7.99 20.82 -25.72
C LYS A 500 -8.83 19.76 -26.44
N ALA A 501 -8.38 18.50 -26.45
CA ALA A 501 -9.13 17.38 -27.03
C ALA A 501 -10.46 17.10 -26.25
N GLN A 502 -10.53 17.47 -25.00
CA GLN A 502 -11.74 17.37 -24.17
C GLN A 502 -12.59 18.65 -24.13
N GLY A 503 -12.37 19.57 -25.09
CA GLY A 503 -13.23 20.72 -25.37
C GLY A 503 -12.85 22.02 -24.68
N PHE A 504 -11.71 22.10 -24.00
CA PHE A 504 -11.21 23.36 -23.47
C PHE A 504 -10.76 24.27 -24.64
N ASP A 505 -11.10 25.54 -24.55
CA ASP A 505 -10.52 26.60 -25.39
C ASP A 505 -9.42 27.34 -24.62
N ASP A 506 -8.72 28.25 -25.32
CA ASP A 506 -7.57 28.97 -24.76
C ASP A 506 -7.97 29.96 -23.65
N ASP A 507 -9.21 30.43 -23.63
CA ASP A 507 -9.69 31.36 -22.59
C ASP A 507 -9.91 30.63 -21.26
N HIS A 508 -9.93 29.28 -21.25
CA HIS A 508 -10.14 28.43 -20.08
C HIS A 508 -8.89 27.64 -19.66
N ILE A 509 -7.76 27.79 -20.38
CA ILE A 509 -6.47 27.22 -19.98
C ILE A 509 -5.47 28.35 -19.80
N ILE A 510 -4.76 28.38 -18.68
CA ILE A 510 -3.57 29.22 -18.51
C ILE A 510 -2.34 28.32 -18.63
N LEU A 511 -1.55 28.54 -19.72
CA LEU A 511 -0.34 27.77 -19.98
C LEU A 511 0.91 28.57 -19.59
N ILE A 512 1.72 28.02 -18.67
CA ILE A 512 2.96 28.61 -18.16
C ILE A 512 4.12 27.66 -18.46
N ILE A 513 4.96 27.98 -19.43
CA ILE A 513 6.16 27.24 -19.80
C ILE A 513 7.29 28.21 -20.17
N GLU A 514 8.55 27.75 -20.20
CA GLU A 514 9.66 28.61 -20.60
C GLU A 514 9.73 28.84 -22.14
N ASP A 515 9.27 27.86 -22.90
CA ASP A 515 9.30 27.95 -24.38
C ASP A 515 10.74 28.07 -24.94
N ASP A 516 11.64 27.20 -24.45
CA ASP A 516 13.06 27.20 -24.82
C ASP A 516 13.55 25.84 -25.38
N ILE A 517 12.62 24.89 -25.63
CA ILE A 517 12.94 23.54 -26.07
C ILE A 517 12.76 23.35 -27.59
N ALA A 518 11.64 23.81 -28.16
CA ALA A 518 11.32 23.55 -29.53
C ALA A 518 12.37 24.14 -30.50
N ASP A 519 12.84 25.36 -30.24
CA ASP A 519 13.87 26.06 -31.00
C ASP A 519 15.28 25.93 -30.39
N ASN A 520 15.47 24.99 -29.43
CA ASN A 520 16.76 24.77 -28.79
C ASN A 520 17.80 24.30 -29.82
N PRO A 521 19.04 24.82 -29.82
CA PRO A 521 20.08 24.39 -30.76
C PRO A 521 20.44 22.89 -30.69
N LYS A 522 20.10 22.21 -29.58
CA LYS A 522 20.29 20.77 -29.41
C LYS A 522 19.11 19.95 -29.94
N ASN A 523 18.00 20.61 -30.30
CA ASN A 523 16.84 19.92 -30.84
C ASN A 523 17.12 19.52 -32.30
N LEU A 524 17.21 18.24 -32.59
CA LEU A 524 17.41 17.72 -33.95
C LEU A 524 16.16 17.87 -34.82
N HIS A 525 15.02 18.17 -34.20
CA HIS A 525 13.73 18.44 -34.85
C HIS A 525 13.22 19.83 -34.49
N PRO A 526 13.82 20.94 -35.06
CA PRO A 526 13.44 22.30 -34.71
C PRO A 526 11.94 22.56 -34.91
N GLY A 527 11.29 23.15 -33.91
CA GLY A 527 9.85 23.39 -33.90
C GLY A 527 9.01 22.17 -33.51
N GLU A 528 9.63 21.09 -32.99
CA GLU A 528 8.91 19.92 -32.57
C GLU A 528 9.24 19.57 -31.08
N MET A 529 8.22 19.12 -30.37
CA MET A 529 8.34 18.50 -29.06
C MET A 529 7.41 17.28 -28.98
N ARG A 530 7.84 16.22 -28.30
CA ARG A 530 7.10 14.95 -28.20
C ARG A 530 7.30 14.33 -26.82
N ILE A 531 6.35 13.52 -26.37
CA ILE A 531 6.48 12.73 -25.12
C ILE A 531 6.94 11.28 -25.36
N VAL A 532 6.91 10.84 -26.62
CA VAL A 532 7.44 9.55 -27.09
C VAL A 532 8.10 9.77 -28.44
N SER A 533 9.15 9.01 -28.79
CA SER A 533 10.00 9.26 -29.96
C SER A 533 9.24 9.29 -31.30
N ASP A 534 8.20 8.48 -31.45
CA ASP A 534 7.33 8.41 -32.64
C ASP A 534 5.96 9.08 -32.43
N GLY A 535 5.81 9.89 -31.38
CA GLY A 535 4.56 10.56 -31.04
C GLY A 535 4.31 11.83 -31.90
N ASP A 536 3.12 12.37 -31.72
CA ASP A 536 2.72 13.62 -32.35
C ASP A 536 3.55 14.82 -31.88
N ASN A 537 3.74 15.79 -32.73
CA ASN A 537 4.37 17.05 -32.38
C ASN A 537 3.42 17.87 -31.48
N LEU A 538 3.80 18.05 -30.22
CA LEU A 538 3.06 18.83 -29.24
C LEU A 538 3.27 20.35 -29.35
N TYR A 539 4.26 20.79 -30.10
CA TYR A 539 4.55 22.22 -30.31
C TYR A 539 3.76 22.78 -31.49
N LYS A 540 2.44 22.61 -31.47
CA LYS A 540 1.49 23.11 -32.48
C LYS A 540 0.26 23.68 -31.79
N ASP A 541 -0.29 24.74 -32.39
CA ASP A 541 -1.57 25.33 -31.98
C ASP A 541 -1.60 25.66 -30.46
N LEU A 542 -0.51 26.28 -29.97
CA LEU A 542 -0.34 26.66 -28.59
C LEU A 542 -0.63 28.13 -28.36
N LEU A 543 -1.29 28.44 -27.24
CA LEU A 543 -1.30 29.77 -26.65
C LEU A 543 -0.56 29.72 -25.31
N ILE A 544 0.65 30.25 -25.27
CA ILE A 544 1.46 30.37 -24.06
C ILE A 544 1.15 31.70 -23.41
N ASP A 545 0.51 31.69 -22.24
CA ASP A 545 0.14 32.93 -21.53
C ASP A 545 1.34 33.58 -20.87
N TYR A 546 2.24 32.77 -20.32
CA TYR A 546 3.41 33.25 -19.61
C TYR A 546 4.65 32.41 -19.90
N LYS A 547 5.77 33.08 -20.11
CA LYS A 547 7.08 32.46 -19.97
C LYS A 547 7.40 32.30 -18.50
N MET A 548 7.79 31.09 -18.09
CA MET A 548 8.10 30.74 -16.69
C MET A 548 9.08 31.75 -16.07
N SER A 549 10.15 32.10 -16.80
CA SER A 549 11.18 33.05 -16.33
C SER A 549 10.69 34.49 -16.12
N SER A 550 9.52 34.84 -16.64
CA SER A 550 8.91 36.16 -16.40
C SER A 550 8.16 36.31 -15.07
N LEU A 551 7.96 35.20 -14.37
CA LEU A 551 7.16 35.12 -13.15
C LEU A 551 7.99 34.63 -11.96
N PHE A 552 7.52 34.95 -10.75
CA PHE A 552 8.00 34.45 -9.46
C PHE A 552 6.90 33.65 -8.78
N PRO A 553 7.20 32.86 -7.74
CA PRO A 553 6.17 32.12 -6.97
C PRO A 553 4.98 33.01 -6.51
N ALA A 554 5.24 34.26 -6.11
CA ALA A 554 4.19 35.21 -5.76
C ALA A 554 3.28 35.62 -6.95
N ASP A 555 3.81 35.61 -8.17
CA ASP A 555 3.00 35.88 -9.37
C ASP A 555 2.10 34.68 -9.70
N ILE A 556 2.57 33.43 -9.45
CA ILE A 556 1.74 32.23 -9.53
C ILE A 556 0.58 32.31 -8.55
N GLN A 557 0.83 32.74 -7.31
CA GLN A 557 -0.25 32.94 -6.34
C GLN A 557 -1.27 34.00 -6.84
N ASN A 558 -0.80 35.08 -7.46
CA ASN A 558 -1.70 36.09 -8.03
C ASN A 558 -2.56 35.51 -9.17
N ILE A 559 -1.96 34.70 -10.05
CA ILE A 559 -2.68 34.04 -11.15
C ILE A 559 -3.76 33.13 -10.58
N MET A 560 -3.41 32.24 -9.66
CA MET A 560 -4.33 31.27 -9.07
C MET A 560 -5.46 31.92 -8.26
N THR A 561 -5.16 33.01 -7.55
CA THR A 561 -6.16 33.73 -6.73
C THR A 561 -6.97 34.76 -7.48
N GLY A 562 -6.68 34.96 -8.78
CA GLY A 562 -7.41 35.90 -9.65
C GLY A 562 -7.01 37.39 -9.45
N VAL A 563 -5.80 37.64 -8.94
CA VAL A 563 -5.30 39.00 -8.71
C VAL A 563 -4.53 39.51 -9.91
N LYS A 564 -5.14 40.35 -10.73
CA LYS A 564 -4.50 40.97 -11.90
C LYS A 564 -3.46 42.01 -11.47
N THR A 565 -2.25 41.88 -12.01
CA THR A 565 -1.15 42.85 -11.84
C THR A 565 -0.56 43.20 -13.19
N ALA A 566 0.39 44.13 -13.24
CA ALA A 566 1.08 44.45 -14.46
C ALA A 566 1.86 43.25 -15.06
N ARG A 567 2.34 42.32 -14.24
CA ARG A 567 3.01 41.08 -14.65
C ARG A 567 2.04 39.92 -14.90
N THR A 568 0.90 39.92 -14.26
CA THR A 568 -0.11 38.87 -14.35
C THR A 568 -1.44 39.40 -14.85
N PRO A 569 -1.50 39.87 -16.13
CA PRO A 569 -2.75 40.39 -16.70
C PRO A 569 -3.78 39.30 -16.99
N VAL A 570 -3.37 38.06 -17.23
CA VAL A 570 -4.22 36.86 -17.36
C VAL A 570 -4.23 36.12 -16.02
N VAL A 571 -5.39 35.83 -15.48
CA VAL A 571 -5.54 35.18 -14.19
C VAL A 571 -6.70 34.21 -14.22
N LEU A 572 -6.74 33.27 -13.30
CA LEU A 572 -7.86 32.35 -13.13
C LEU A 572 -9.17 33.11 -12.84
N GLU A 573 -10.12 33.01 -13.78
CA GLU A 573 -11.41 33.71 -13.68
C GLU A 573 -12.53 32.83 -13.08
N ALA A 574 -12.23 31.58 -12.72
CA ALA A 574 -13.15 30.64 -12.09
C ALA A 574 -13.80 31.20 -10.81
N THR A 575 -15.02 30.74 -10.53
CA THR A 575 -15.88 31.11 -9.41
C THR A 575 -16.28 29.89 -8.58
N GLU A 576 -17.06 30.07 -7.52
CA GLU A 576 -17.61 29.00 -6.68
C GLU A 576 -18.52 28.00 -7.42
N ASN A 577 -18.87 28.29 -8.69
CA ASN A 577 -19.71 27.41 -9.52
C ASN A 577 -18.88 26.62 -10.54
N ASP A 578 -17.57 26.87 -10.64
CA ASP A 578 -16.71 26.30 -11.67
C ASP A 578 -15.72 25.31 -11.06
N ASN A 579 -15.31 24.29 -11.80
CA ASN A 579 -14.22 23.44 -11.39
C ASN A 579 -12.88 23.95 -11.89
N VAL A 580 -11.82 23.63 -11.18
CA VAL A 580 -10.45 24.01 -11.51
C VAL A 580 -9.57 22.80 -11.54
N PHE A 581 -8.87 22.60 -12.66
CA PHE A 581 -7.82 21.60 -12.84
C PHE A 581 -6.46 22.29 -12.84
N ILE A 582 -5.53 21.82 -11.99
CA ILE A 582 -4.16 22.33 -11.97
C ILE A 582 -3.22 21.16 -12.27
N PHE A 583 -2.34 21.34 -13.24
CA PHE A 583 -1.26 20.42 -13.53
C PHE A 583 0.09 21.13 -13.38
N TRP A 584 1.00 20.50 -12.64
CA TRP A 584 2.33 21.02 -12.39
C TRP A 584 3.38 19.94 -12.70
N SER A 585 4.29 20.18 -13.64
CA SER A 585 5.45 19.34 -13.89
C SER A 585 6.75 20.14 -13.67
N GLY A 586 7.70 19.55 -12.95
CA GLY A 586 8.96 20.21 -12.63
C GLY A 586 9.82 19.45 -11.65
N HIS A 587 10.83 20.13 -11.11
CA HIS A 587 11.57 19.65 -9.96
C HIS A 587 10.81 19.86 -8.66
N GLY A 588 11.13 19.05 -7.65
CA GLY A 588 10.61 19.19 -6.28
C GLY A 588 11.66 18.80 -5.28
N GLU A 589 11.56 19.40 -4.11
CA GLU A 589 12.31 19.05 -2.92
C GLU A 589 11.34 18.78 -1.76
N TYR A 590 11.84 18.22 -0.67
CA TYR A 590 11.00 17.97 0.48
C TYR A 590 10.29 19.24 0.96
N LYS A 591 8.95 19.23 0.88
CA LYS A 591 8.07 20.37 1.19
C LYS A 591 8.25 21.61 0.30
N SER A 592 8.68 21.42 -0.95
CA SER A 592 8.78 22.51 -1.91
C SER A 592 8.57 22.04 -3.34
N LEU A 593 7.81 22.79 -4.12
CA LEU A 593 7.86 22.75 -5.59
C LEU A 593 8.98 23.70 -6.02
N ILE A 594 9.75 23.31 -7.01
CA ILE A 594 10.78 24.20 -7.58
C ILE A 594 10.21 24.89 -8.82
N TYR A 595 10.20 26.20 -8.77
CA TYR A 595 9.75 27.06 -9.87
C TYR A 595 10.84 28.04 -10.27
N ASN A 596 11.35 27.92 -11.48
CA ASN A 596 12.42 28.79 -11.99
C ASN A 596 13.61 28.90 -11.02
N GLU A 597 14.12 27.76 -10.56
CA GLU A 597 15.19 27.62 -9.57
C GLU A 597 14.91 28.24 -8.18
N GLN A 598 13.67 28.63 -7.90
CA GLN A 598 13.22 29.13 -6.62
C GLN A 598 12.30 28.12 -5.95
N GLU A 599 12.40 28.05 -4.64
CA GLU A 599 11.44 27.26 -3.85
C GLU A 599 10.07 27.92 -3.83
N PHE A 600 9.03 27.15 -4.14
CA PHE A 600 7.65 27.45 -3.84
C PHE A 600 7.22 26.51 -2.72
N THR A 601 7.40 26.96 -1.49
CA THR A 601 7.27 26.10 -0.30
C THR A 601 5.84 25.58 -0.12
N ALA A 602 5.73 24.41 0.51
CA ALA A 602 4.42 23.81 0.85
C ALA A 602 3.53 24.76 1.65
N SER A 603 4.12 25.62 2.50
CA SER A 603 3.40 26.65 3.24
C SER A 603 2.82 27.73 2.31
N GLU A 604 3.55 28.14 1.28
CA GLU A 604 3.07 29.10 0.28
C GLU A 604 2.01 28.49 -0.63
N VAL A 605 2.19 27.23 -1.05
CA VAL A 605 1.18 26.46 -1.81
C VAL A 605 -0.09 26.32 -0.99
N ARG A 606 0.02 25.94 0.29
CA ARG A 606 -1.12 25.86 1.20
C ARG A 606 -1.84 27.22 1.33
N SER A 607 -1.10 28.31 1.57
CA SER A 607 -1.66 29.66 1.68
C SER A 607 -2.38 30.10 0.40
N MET A 608 -1.84 29.75 -0.77
CA MET A 608 -2.47 29.98 -2.06
C MET A 608 -3.82 29.26 -2.16
N LEU A 609 -3.85 27.96 -1.86
CA LEU A 609 -5.05 27.13 -1.93
C LEU A 609 -6.11 27.58 -0.90
N GLU A 610 -5.70 27.94 0.31
CA GLU A 610 -6.61 28.52 1.33
C GLU A 610 -7.19 29.86 0.87
N THR A 611 -6.38 30.68 0.20
CA THR A 611 -6.85 31.96 -0.37
C THR A 611 -7.84 31.72 -1.53
N MET A 612 -7.57 30.73 -2.39
CA MET A 612 -8.52 30.34 -3.47
C MET A 612 -9.85 29.87 -2.87
N ASN A 613 -9.82 29.06 -1.80
CA ASN A 613 -11.01 28.62 -1.10
C ASN A 613 -11.78 29.80 -0.47
N ALA A 614 -11.09 30.64 0.27
CA ALA A 614 -11.70 31.82 0.92
C ALA A 614 -12.32 32.80 -0.07
N ASN A 615 -11.68 32.95 -1.24
CA ASN A 615 -12.15 33.81 -2.34
C ASN A 615 -13.15 33.11 -3.29
N LYS A 616 -13.54 31.87 -2.96
CA LYS A 616 -14.51 31.08 -3.74
C LYS A 616 -14.11 30.96 -5.21
N LYS A 617 -12.85 30.58 -5.46
CA LYS A 617 -12.27 30.45 -6.80
C LYS A 617 -12.52 29.08 -7.45
N TYR A 618 -13.22 28.21 -6.80
CA TYR A 618 -13.62 26.90 -7.34
C TYR A 618 -14.83 26.34 -6.60
N ARG A 619 -15.59 25.50 -7.26
CA ARG A 619 -16.53 24.55 -6.71
C ARG A 619 -15.75 23.34 -6.19
N LYS A 620 -14.93 22.75 -7.07
CA LYS A 620 -13.96 21.69 -6.79
C LYS A 620 -12.65 22.00 -7.51
N LEU A 621 -11.57 21.56 -6.93
CA LEU A 621 -10.23 21.72 -7.47
C LEU A 621 -9.50 20.37 -7.48
N PHE A 622 -8.93 20.00 -8.63
CA PHE A 622 -8.07 18.83 -8.75
C PHE A 622 -6.64 19.29 -9.10
N PHE A 623 -5.71 19.07 -8.18
CA PHE A 623 -4.31 19.44 -8.35
C PHE A 623 -3.45 18.21 -8.58
N VAL A 624 -2.84 18.10 -9.74
CA VAL A 624 -1.97 16.99 -10.17
C VAL A 624 -0.54 17.48 -10.23
N MET A 625 0.37 16.82 -9.50
CA MET A 625 1.77 17.22 -9.34
C MET A 625 2.73 16.14 -9.81
N GLU A 626 3.46 16.43 -10.88
CA GLU A 626 4.58 15.62 -11.38
C GLU A 626 5.91 16.21 -10.93
N THR A 627 6.27 15.97 -9.67
CA THR A 627 7.55 16.42 -9.10
C THR A 627 8.08 15.40 -8.09
N CYS A 628 9.38 15.41 -7.85
CA CYS A 628 9.97 14.71 -6.73
C CYS A 628 9.36 15.20 -5.42
N PHE A 629 9.24 14.33 -4.42
CA PHE A 629 8.70 14.64 -3.07
C PHE A 629 7.33 15.34 -3.07
N SER A 630 6.57 15.22 -4.16
CA SER A 630 5.28 15.92 -4.33
C SER A 630 4.27 15.59 -3.24
N GLY A 631 4.29 14.38 -2.70
CA GLY A 631 3.49 13.98 -1.54
C GLY A 631 3.71 14.87 -0.33
N SER A 632 4.93 15.33 -0.07
CA SER A 632 5.24 16.22 1.07
C SER A 632 4.57 17.60 0.97
N VAL A 633 4.35 18.08 -0.24
CA VAL A 633 3.60 19.32 -0.52
C VAL A 633 2.11 19.06 -0.37
N ALA A 634 1.58 17.99 -0.98
CA ALA A 634 0.18 17.63 -0.92
C ALA A 634 -0.29 17.37 0.52
N GLN A 635 0.47 16.61 1.29
CA GLN A 635 0.21 16.35 2.71
C GLN A 635 0.10 17.65 3.53
N SER A 636 0.98 18.61 3.24
CA SER A 636 0.94 19.90 3.91
C SER A 636 -0.33 20.71 3.60
N CYS A 637 -1.01 20.41 2.51
CA CYS A 637 -2.23 21.07 2.04
C CYS A 637 -3.52 20.35 2.40
N GLU A 638 -3.47 19.27 3.17
CA GLU A 638 -4.66 18.55 3.61
C GLU A 638 -5.58 19.38 4.53
N GLY A 639 -6.86 19.05 4.54
CA GLY A 639 -7.89 19.74 5.32
C GLY A 639 -8.55 20.91 4.59
N ILE A 640 -8.11 21.27 3.37
CA ILE A 640 -8.74 22.35 2.59
C ILE A 640 -9.93 21.78 1.81
N ASN A 641 -11.07 22.43 1.94
CA ASN A 641 -12.34 21.96 1.39
C ASN A 641 -12.38 21.96 -0.14
N GLY A 642 -12.93 20.90 -0.73
CA GLY A 642 -13.19 20.80 -2.18
C GLY A 642 -11.94 20.56 -3.05
N ILE A 643 -10.78 20.27 -2.45
CA ILE A 643 -9.54 20.00 -3.16
C ILE A 643 -9.21 18.51 -3.12
N LEU A 644 -8.89 17.95 -4.29
CA LEU A 644 -8.24 16.65 -4.47
C LEU A 644 -6.82 16.87 -4.97
N MET A 645 -5.85 16.12 -4.46
CA MET A 645 -4.47 16.20 -4.95
C MET A 645 -3.99 14.80 -5.32
N MET A 646 -3.36 14.67 -6.50
CA MET A 646 -2.69 13.46 -6.95
C MET A 646 -1.24 13.78 -7.29
N THR A 647 -0.33 12.96 -6.81
CA THR A 647 1.12 13.20 -6.90
C THR A 647 1.83 12.04 -7.56
N ALA A 648 2.91 12.32 -8.29
CA ALA A 648 3.75 11.31 -8.96
C ALA A 648 4.65 10.54 -8.00
N ALA A 649 4.91 11.09 -6.81
CA ALA A 649 5.77 10.51 -5.80
C ALA A 649 5.18 10.75 -4.41
N ASN A 650 5.53 9.90 -3.43
CA ASN A 650 5.22 10.14 -2.02
C ASN A 650 6.09 11.27 -1.43
N ASP A 651 6.11 11.43 -0.11
CA ASP A 651 6.82 12.51 0.58
C ASP A 651 8.33 12.28 0.69
N SER A 652 8.82 11.09 0.42
CA SER A 652 10.19 10.66 0.72
C SER A 652 10.99 10.20 -0.50
N GLU A 653 10.40 10.26 -1.70
CA GLU A 653 11.02 9.75 -2.92
C GLU A 653 11.02 10.74 -4.08
N THR A 654 11.77 10.39 -5.12
CA THR A 654 11.82 11.14 -6.37
C THR A 654 10.86 10.53 -7.41
N SER A 655 10.14 11.36 -8.16
CA SER A 655 9.44 10.92 -9.38
C SER A 655 10.44 10.50 -10.46
N LYS A 656 9.99 9.68 -11.42
CA LYS A 656 10.88 9.09 -12.42
C LYS A 656 10.59 9.58 -13.81
N ALA A 657 11.68 10.00 -14.47
CA ALA A 657 11.66 10.29 -15.89
C ALA A 657 11.49 9.01 -16.71
N ASP A 658 10.85 9.12 -17.86
CA ASP A 658 10.54 8.00 -18.74
C ASP A 658 10.83 8.38 -20.22
N MET A 659 10.87 7.38 -21.10
CA MET A 659 11.10 7.56 -22.53
C MET A 659 12.39 8.32 -22.88
N PHE A 660 13.54 7.71 -22.53
CA PHE A 660 14.83 8.26 -22.93
C PHE A 660 15.01 8.14 -24.46
N ASP A 661 15.21 9.29 -25.12
CA ASP A 661 15.50 9.35 -26.54
C ASP A 661 17.03 9.41 -26.77
N ASN A 662 17.57 8.39 -27.44
CA ASN A 662 19.00 8.28 -27.67
C ASN A 662 19.54 9.28 -28.68
N GLU A 663 18.73 9.79 -29.62
CA GLU A 663 19.14 10.76 -30.61
C GLU A 663 19.20 12.15 -29.99
N LEU A 664 18.19 12.50 -29.20
CA LEU A 664 18.10 13.80 -28.52
C LEU A 664 18.93 13.83 -27.22
N GLY A 665 19.25 12.67 -26.65
CA GLY A 665 20.02 12.54 -25.41
C GLY A 665 19.29 13.06 -24.17
N VAL A 666 17.96 13.00 -24.15
CA VAL A 666 17.10 13.48 -23.07
C VAL A 666 15.93 12.55 -22.84
N TYR A 667 15.34 12.62 -21.64
CA TYR A 667 14.04 12.04 -21.38
C TYR A 667 12.93 12.92 -21.97
N LEU A 668 11.97 12.29 -22.65
CA LEU A 668 10.89 12.99 -23.34
C LEU A 668 9.69 13.27 -22.42
N SER A 669 9.47 12.45 -21.40
CA SER A 669 8.29 12.54 -20.51
C SER A 669 8.59 11.95 -19.12
N ASN A 670 7.57 11.98 -18.26
CA ASN A 670 7.50 11.25 -17.01
C ASN A 670 6.38 10.20 -17.07
N GLY A 671 6.59 9.04 -16.44
CA GLY A 671 5.66 7.91 -16.53
C GLY A 671 4.29 8.19 -15.93
N PHE A 672 4.25 8.89 -14.80
CA PHE A 672 3.00 9.32 -14.15
C PHE A 672 2.17 10.23 -15.05
N THR A 673 2.80 11.24 -15.67
CA THR A 673 2.10 12.17 -16.57
C THR A 673 1.49 11.44 -17.76
N ARG A 674 2.22 10.50 -18.39
CA ARG A 674 1.69 9.71 -19.51
C ARG A 674 0.48 8.88 -19.08
N ALA A 675 0.60 8.16 -17.97
CA ALA A 675 -0.49 7.35 -17.44
C ALA A 675 -1.75 8.18 -17.15
N PHE A 676 -1.58 9.38 -16.61
CA PHE A 676 -2.68 10.30 -16.33
C PHE A 676 -3.30 10.87 -17.61
N GLN A 677 -2.47 11.30 -18.58
CA GLN A 677 -2.90 11.84 -19.86
C GLN A 677 -3.69 10.81 -20.69
N ASP A 678 -3.24 9.56 -20.73
CA ASP A 678 -3.91 8.48 -21.45
C ASP A 678 -5.36 8.32 -20.96
N MET A 679 -5.59 8.42 -19.65
CA MET A 679 -6.93 8.35 -19.08
C MET A 679 -7.81 9.55 -19.45
N ILE A 680 -7.25 10.76 -19.55
CA ILE A 680 -8.01 11.93 -20.04
C ILE A 680 -8.47 11.70 -21.48
N ILE A 681 -7.61 11.14 -22.31
CA ILE A 681 -7.89 10.95 -23.74
C ILE A 681 -8.81 9.76 -23.98
N GLU A 682 -8.51 8.62 -23.38
CA GLU A 682 -9.15 7.35 -23.68
C GLU A 682 -10.39 7.07 -22.83
N GLN A 683 -10.39 7.46 -21.55
CA GLN A 683 -11.42 7.13 -20.58
C GLN A 683 -11.78 8.31 -19.66
N PRO A 684 -12.18 9.47 -20.19
CA PRO A 684 -12.50 10.64 -19.36
C PRO A 684 -13.65 10.39 -18.37
N ASN A 685 -14.50 9.39 -18.62
CA ASN A 685 -15.60 8.99 -17.74
C ASN A 685 -15.16 7.95 -16.69
N VAL A 686 -13.87 7.76 -16.48
CA VAL A 686 -13.38 6.89 -15.40
C VAL A 686 -13.71 7.51 -14.05
N VAL A 687 -14.10 6.67 -13.10
CA VAL A 687 -14.28 7.07 -11.70
C VAL A 687 -12.92 7.44 -11.10
N LEU A 688 -12.86 8.48 -10.28
CA LEU A 688 -11.59 9.02 -9.74
C LEU A 688 -10.77 7.96 -9.00
N ARG A 689 -11.42 7.03 -8.28
CA ARG A 689 -10.75 5.88 -7.66
C ARG A 689 -10.07 4.99 -8.70
N ASP A 690 -10.76 4.67 -9.79
CA ASP A 690 -10.23 3.75 -10.81
C ASP A 690 -9.14 4.43 -11.65
N LEU A 691 -9.26 5.75 -11.87
CA LEU A 691 -8.17 6.59 -12.40
C LEU A 691 -6.91 6.44 -11.54
N PHE A 692 -7.06 6.62 -10.23
CA PHE A 692 -5.93 6.52 -9.30
C PHE A 692 -5.26 5.15 -9.38
N TYR A 693 -6.04 4.07 -9.38
CA TYR A 693 -5.49 2.71 -9.49
C TYR A 693 -4.81 2.44 -10.83
N HIS A 694 -5.34 3.02 -11.92
CA HIS A 694 -4.68 2.96 -13.22
C HIS A 694 -3.32 3.66 -13.18
N VAL A 695 -3.28 4.88 -12.67
CA VAL A 695 -2.05 5.70 -12.59
C VAL A 695 -1.00 5.00 -11.71
N VAL A 696 -1.37 4.47 -10.54
CA VAL A 696 -0.46 3.73 -9.66
C VAL A 696 0.17 2.53 -10.39
N ARG A 697 -0.62 1.78 -11.18
CA ARG A 697 -0.11 0.61 -11.91
C ARG A 697 0.81 0.96 -13.08
N GLN A 698 0.60 2.10 -13.70
CA GLN A 698 1.36 2.52 -14.88
C GLN A 698 2.58 3.38 -14.53
N THR A 699 2.63 3.91 -13.31
CA THR A 699 3.78 4.70 -12.85
C THR A 699 4.87 3.78 -12.31
N ALA A 700 5.93 3.61 -13.08
CA ALA A 700 7.06 2.78 -12.67
C ALA A 700 8.08 3.58 -11.84
N GLY A 701 8.55 2.99 -10.75
CA GLY A 701 9.69 3.50 -9.98
C GLY A 701 9.40 4.68 -9.05
N SER A 702 8.13 5.08 -8.88
CA SER A 702 7.67 5.99 -7.82
C SER A 702 6.23 5.66 -7.43
N HIS A 703 5.81 6.11 -6.23
CA HIS A 703 4.50 5.80 -5.68
C HIS A 703 3.55 6.97 -5.89
N ALA A 704 2.78 6.90 -6.98
CA ALA A 704 1.68 7.85 -7.17
C ALA A 704 0.74 7.80 -5.96
N SER A 705 0.36 8.98 -5.46
CA SER A 705 -0.38 9.10 -4.20
C SER A 705 -1.56 10.06 -4.32
N LEU A 706 -2.61 9.83 -3.51
CA LEU A 706 -3.83 10.62 -3.51
C LEU A 706 -4.05 11.26 -2.13
N TYR A 707 -4.24 12.57 -2.08
CA TYR A 707 -4.35 13.33 -0.82
C TYR A 707 -5.65 14.14 -0.75
N ASN A 708 -6.09 14.42 0.46
CA ASN A 708 -7.21 15.29 0.80
C ASN A 708 -8.59 14.83 0.26
N TYR A 709 -8.74 13.57 -0.19
CA TYR A 709 -9.98 13.08 -0.78
C TYR A 709 -11.17 13.14 0.20
N MET A 710 -10.94 12.99 1.51
CA MET A 710 -11.97 13.14 2.55
C MET A 710 -12.59 14.56 2.59
N ASN A 711 -11.89 15.56 2.06
CA ASN A 711 -12.35 16.94 1.99
C ASN A 711 -12.81 17.33 0.58
N TYR A 712 -12.77 16.41 -0.38
CA TYR A 712 -13.11 16.66 -1.77
C TYR A 712 -14.54 16.24 -2.11
N GLY A 713 -14.89 15.00 -1.89
CA GLY A 713 -16.18 14.41 -2.25
C GLY A 713 -16.08 12.89 -2.36
N ASP A 714 -17.00 12.30 -3.13
CA ASP A 714 -17.04 10.86 -3.33
C ASP A 714 -16.21 10.44 -4.56
N ILE A 715 -14.96 10.06 -4.34
CA ILE A 715 -14.06 9.58 -5.40
C ILE A 715 -14.52 8.25 -6.05
N TYR A 716 -15.52 7.57 -5.47
CA TYR A 716 -16.07 6.31 -5.98
C TYR A 716 -17.20 6.49 -6.99
N THR A 717 -17.80 7.66 -6.99
CA THR A 717 -18.92 7.99 -7.89
C THR A 717 -18.63 9.15 -8.81
N GLU A 718 -17.65 9.99 -8.45
CA GLU A 718 -17.26 11.15 -9.28
C GLU A 718 -16.28 10.75 -10.37
N TYR A 719 -16.39 11.40 -11.52
CA TYR A 719 -15.66 11.08 -12.74
C TYR A 719 -14.56 12.11 -13.03
N LEU A 720 -13.46 11.65 -13.63
CA LEU A 720 -12.39 12.51 -14.11
C LEU A 720 -12.93 13.61 -15.05
N GLY A 721 -13.86 13.27 -15.94
CA GLY A 721 -14.45 14.19 -16.92
C GLY A 721 -15.16 15.41 -16.30
N GLU A 722 -15.61 15.32 -15.04
CA GLU A 722 -16.16 16.50 -14.35
C GLU A 722 -15.13 17.62 -14.17
N MET A 723 -13.84 17.28 -14.21
CA MET A 723 -12.74 18.21 -14.02
C MET A 723 -12.02 18.57 -15.33
N VAL A 724 -11.94 17.61 -16.27
CA VAL A 724 -11.09 17.70 -17.45
C VAL A 724 -11.86 17.75 -18.77
N CYS A 725 -13.20 17.64 -18.75
CA CYS A 725 -14.02 17.79 -19.95
C CYS A 725 -14.83 19.09 -19.87
N ARG A 726 -14.74 19.90 -20.91
CA ARG A 726 -15.57 21.09 -21.03
C ARG A 726 -16.71 20.84 -22.01
N LYS A 727 -17.92 21.11 -21.63
CA LYS A 727 -19.08 21.00 -22.53
C LYS A 727 -19.00 22.15 -23.53
N ALA A 728 -19.02 21.83 -24.83
CA ALA A 728 -19.23 22.85 -25.85
C ALA A 728 -20.60 23.52 -25.62
N GLU A 729 -20.67 24.85 -25.59
CA GLU A 729 -21.92 25.60 -25.52
C GLU A 729 -22.84 25.31 -26.73
#